data_4ccb697db6ecdc2acc157b7223c40308
#
_entry.id   4ccb697db6ecdc2acc157b7223c40308
#
_cell.length_a   1.000
_cell.length_b   1.000
_cell.length_c   1.000
_cell.angle_alpha   90.00
_cell.angle_beta   90.00
_cell.angle_gamma   90.00
#
_symmetry.space_group_name_H-M   'P 1'
#
loop_
_entity.id
_entity.type
_entity.pdbx_description
1 polymer ?
#
loop_
_entity_poly.entity_id
_entity_poly.type
_entity_poly.pdbx_seq_one_letter_code
_entity_poly.pdbx_strand_id
1 'polypeptide(L)'
;MNFMKGIFTLFVFAMSSNFATAQITGKIIDQNSKDALEYATAAIYNAETGKLVTGVITGQNGAFIIEGIKAGTYKIEASFMGYKTQNIPNIEVAKKNAFVDLGTVALAINSNELDAVVLKGEAATMVHKIDRQVFDADKFQNSQGGSAVDVIKNLPSVTVGVEGNINVRGSNSFAVLLNGKPTQGDAASILAQLPANALEKVELITAPSAKYDSEGAGGILNIITKKGAINGDYVQVNVRGGFPAIQDYDTKEYPHRYGADVTYNTRTDNWNFSVGASYQRNDISGRREGGLDIVNDANDTHRFLPSDGERSFDDVSYNARFTVDYTPNDANEFSLGVYGGKKQKDRLADIHYDNYTISPIGSTNRENEFAYYNHNLRTRKGDFALASFDYAHKFEDKSKLSASVLYEYTFLGGPTENDNVSDTDYTTVYQQEKNTNDNPLNGARFNLDYKWKPMSFGTIETGYQFRHLDHTGDFDYQRKNVFLGETAFTQVPDFSSNIALKRIIHAAYAQVSGGKNKWDYNAGLRLESMDREYKEKLASATEQNTYQYDYVKLFPSASLQYKVNDKTNIKAAYSKRVQRTTTFKMNSFAEREHSEVYEQGDNKLKPEFIDLLELGVNKRYKGGHAVYATAYYRHTKNVINRVNTLVYEKDGANFVVNDSILNRVYSNVGKSNAVGIELGATIKASKNWTNFIGANIYNYAIDGMLTFNHRDNITRNYNINSEATIYSFNVNSTYSFWENASLQFALNYISDRNTAMGEDSRFYTPNLTFKKTFMDDRLTATLQWQNMDMGLLKSNEQRISTWRTNEFYTTTNYVYEVDIVSLNLTYTFNKFKNKSKFIESEFGKKEF
;
A
#
# COMPACT_ATOMS: atom_id res chain seq x y z
N MET A 1 -20.27 17.82 -22.82
CA MET A 1 -21.57 17.29 -22.34
C MET A 1 -22.28 16.33 -23.32
N ASN A 2 -21.89 16.31 -24.59
CA ASN A 2 -22.53 15.40 -25.61
C ASN A 2 -21.81 14.05 -25.78
N PHE A 3 -20.60 13.88 -25.27
CA PHE A 3 -19.84 12.61 -25.36
C PHE A 3 -20.28 11.57 -24.31
N MET A 4 -20.77 12.03 -23.14
CA MET A 4 -21.21 11.16 -22.05
C MET A 4 -22.59 10.54 -22.28
N LYS A 5 -23.44 11.11 -23.16
CA LYS A 5 -24.77 10.53 -23.48
C LYS A 5 -24.65 9.30 -24.39
N GLY A 6 -23.64 9.22 -25.24
CA GLY A 6 -23.43 8.09 -26.15
C GLY A 6 -22.94 6.81 -25.47
N ILE A 7 -22.18 6.92 -24.40
CA ILE A 7 -21.64 5.77 -23.68
C ILE A 7 -22.69 5.11 -22.77
N PHE A 8 -23.62 5.90 -22.23
CA PHE A 8 -24.70 5.38 -21.39
C PHE A 8 -25.76 4.58 -22.20
N THR A 9 -25.98 4.97 -23.46
CA THR A 9 -26.94 4.28 -24.32
C THR A 9 -26.38 2.96 -24.89
N LEU A 10 -25.08 2.83 -25.08
CA LEU A 10 -24.45 1.59 -25.54
C LEU A 10 -24.39 0.53 -24.42
N PHE A 11 -24.39 0.94 -23.14
CA PHE A 11 -24.30 0.04 -22.00
C PHE A 11 -25.67 -0.59 -21.62
N VAL A 12 -26.78 0.05 -21.97
CA VAL A 12 -28.14 -0.41 -21.67
C VAL A 12 -28.64 -1.46 -22.67
N PHE A 13 -28.08 -1.51 -23.90
CA PHE A 13 -28.61 -2.41 -24.96
C PHE A 13 -28.02 -3.83 -24.98
N ALA A 14 -27.00 -4.13 -24.13
CA ALA A 14 -26.37 -5.46 -24.04
C ALA A 14 -27.03 -6.41 -23.01
N MET A 15 -28.17 -6.06 -22.44
CA MET A 15 -28.78 -6.76 -21.28
C MET A 15 -29.98 -7.65 -21.56
N SER A 16 -30.29 -8.07 -22.77
CA SER A 16 -31.44 -8.95 -22.99
C SER A 16 -31.17 -10.13 -23.92
N SER A 17 -30.67 -11.23 -23.32
CA SER A 17 -30.93 -12.58 -23.84
C SER A 17 -30.97 -13.58 -22.68
N ASN A 18 -32.17 -13.81 -22.16
CA ASN A 18 -32.47 -14.92 -21.25
C ASN A 18 -32.51 -16.21 -22.07
N PHE A 19 -31.44 -17.01 -22.04
CA PHE A 19 -31.51 -18.41 -22.42
C PHE A 19 -31.88 -19.23 -21.18
N ALA A 20 -33.09 -19.76 -21.14
CA ALA A 20 -33.50 -20.71 -20.13
C ALA A 20 -32.62 -21.96 -20.20
N THR A 21 -31.85 -22.23 -19.16
CA THR A 21 -30.95 -23.40 -19.00
C THR A 21 -31.44 -24.22 -17.80
N ALA A 22 -31.20 -25.53 -17.80
CA ALA A 22 -31.50 -26.33 -16.62
C ALA A 22 -30.70 -25.87 -15.41
N GLN A 23 -31.38 -25.81 -14.25
CA GLN A 23 -30.84 -25.32 -12.99
C GLN A 23 -30.99 -26.37 -11.90
N ILE A 24 -29.93 -26.51 -11.09
CA ILE A 24 -29.97 -27.30 -9.85
C ILE A 24 -29.71 -26.33 -8.71
N THR A 25 -30.61 -26.28 -7.74
CA THR A 25 -30.50 -25.39 -6.58
C THR A 25 -30.44 -26.20 -5.30
N GLY A 26 -29.94 -25.57 -4.22
CA GLY A 26 -29.94 -26.14 -2.89
C GLY A 26 -29.30 -25.19 -1.88
N LYS A 27 -29.32 -25.62 -0.63
CA LYS A 27 -28.73 -24.85 0.49
C LYS A 27 -27.86 -25.80 1.31
N ILE A 28 -26.61 -25.41 1.57
CA ILE A 28 -25.68 -26.17 2.41
C ILE A 28 -25.60 -25.53 3.80
N ILE A 29 -25.82 -26.33 4.84
CA ILE A 29 -25.82 -25.89 6.23
C ILE A 29 -24.94 -26.81 7.10
N ASP A 30 -24.52 -26.34 8.26
CA ASP A 30 -24.00 -27.18 9.34
C ASP A 30 -25.09 -28.08 9.91
N GLN A 31 -24.76 -29.35 10.09
CA GLN A 31 -25.73 -30.35 10.57
C GLN A 31 -26.19 -30.07 12.02
N ASN A 32 -25.30 -29.52 12.86
CA ASN A 32 -25.54 -29.33 14.29
C ASN A 32 -26.11 -27.93 14.59
N SER A 33 -25.42 -26.89 14.14
CA SER A 33 -25.83 -25.50 14.41
C SER A 33 -26.95 -24.99 13.50
N LYS A 34 -27.21 -25.69 12.38
CA LYS A 34 -28.15 -25.28 11.31
C LYS A 34 -27.76 -23.97 10.62
N ASP A 35 -26.56 -23.46 10.88
CA ASP A 35 -26.05 -22.25 10.25
C ASP A 35 -25.73 -22.51 8.78
N ALA A 36 -25.95 -21.51 7.95
CA ALA A 36 -25.63 -21.55 6.55
C ALA A 36 -24.12 -21.64 6.34
N LEU A 37 -23.64 -22.57 5.53
CA LEU A 37 -22.24 -22.71 5.18
C LEU A 37 -21.97 -21.90 3.91
N GLU A 38 -21.48 -20.69 4.08
CA GLU A 38 -21.05 -19.82 3.01
C GLU A 38 -19.72 -20.31 2.45
N TYR A 39 -19.56 -20.26 1.10
CA TYR A 39 -18.40 -20.79 0.38
C TYR A 39 -18.21 -22.32 0.46
N ALA A 40 -19.20 -23.07 0.87
CA ALA A 40 -19.19 -24.51 0.66
C ALA A 40 -19.26 -24.82 -0.84
N THR A 41 -18.60 -25.88 -1.26
CA THR A 41 -18.55 -26.27 -2.67
C THR A 41 -19.67 -27.26 -2.97
N ALA A 42 -20.44 -27.02 -4.04
CA ALA A 42 -21.33 -27.98 -4.67
C ALA A 42 -20.79 -28.35 -6.05
N ALA A 43 -20.19 -29.54 -6.18
CA ALA A 43 -19.60 -30.03 -7.42
C ALA A 43 -20.50 -31.09 -8.05
N ILE A 44 -20.78 -31.00 -9.36
CA ILE A 44 -21.63 -31.93 -10.09
C ILE A 44 -20.78 -32.80 -11.03
N TYR A 45 -21.00 -34.09 -10.92
CA TYR A 45 -20.34 -35.13 -11.71
C TYR A 45 -21.38 -35.89 -12.57
N ASN A 46 -21.00 -36.27 -13.77
CA ASN A 46 -21.77 -37.18 -14.56
C ASN A 46 -21.78 -38.58 -13.89
N ALA A 47 -22.97 -39.11 -13.62
CA ALA A 47 -23.10 -40.34 -12.83
C ALA A 47 -22.49 -41.58 -13.54
N GLU A 48 -22.51 -41.65 -14.88
CA GLU A 48 -21.98 -42.76 -15.66
C GLU A 48 -20.47 -42.70 -15.84
N THR A 49 -19.92 -41.51 -16.11
CA THR A 49 -18.49 -41.36 -16.43
C THR A 49 -17.64 -40.96 -15.23
N GLY A 50 -18.25 -40.54 -14.12
CA GLY A 50 -17.54 -40.03 -12.95
C GLY A 50 -16.80 -38.71 -13.17
N LYS A 51 -16.90 -38.09 -14.36
CA LYS A 51 -16.20 -36.86 -14.69
C LYS A 51 -16.91 -35.64 -14.12
N LEU A 52 -16.12 -34.72 -13.58
CA LEU A 52 -16.62 -33.41 -13.12
C LEU A 52 -17.21 -32.64 -14.31
N VAL A 53 -18.45 -32.18 -14.16
CA VAL A 53 -19.14 -31.35 -15.15
C VAL A 53 -18.95 -29.87 -14.85
N THR A 54 -19.22 -29.45 -13.62
CA THR A 54 -19.01 -28.10 -13.12
C THR A 54 -19.14 -28.07 -11.61
N GLY A 55 -18.86 -26.92 -10.98
CA GLY A 55 -19.07 -26.70 -9.55
C GLY A 55 -19.28 -25.24 -9.23
N VAL A 56 -19.97 -24.96 -8.13
CA VAL A 56 -20.26 -23.63 -7.61
C VAL A 56 -19.99 -23.60 -6.11
N ILE A 57 -19.83 -22.40 -5.58
CA ILE A 57 -19.73 -22.17 -4.13
C ILE A 57 -21.01 -21.54 -3.62
N THR A 58 -21.38 -21.85 -2.39
CA THR A 58 -22.56 -21.27 -1.73
C THR A 58 -22.35 -19.81 -1.40
N GLY A 59 -23.44 -19.02 -1.45
CA GLY A 59 -23.50 -17.64 -0.97
C GLY A 59 -23.65 -17.55 0.55
N GLN A 60 -23.80 -16.32 1.06
CA GLN A 60 -23.88 -16.01 2.51
C GLN A 60 -24.98 -16.77 3.26
N ASN A 61 -26.08 -17.08 2.60
CA ASN A 61 -27.18 -17.87 3.14
C ASN A 61 -27.02 -19.38 2.91
N GLY A 62 -25.84 -19.84 2.47
CA GLY A 62 -25.56 -21.23 2.14
C GLY A 62 -26.21 -21.72 0.84
N ALA A 63 -26.91 -20.90 0.10
CA ALA A 63 -27.57 -21.27 -1.14
C ALA A 63 -26.59 -21.38 -2.31
N PHE A 64 -26.85 -22.30 -3.22
CA PHE A 64 -26.13 -22.48 -4.48
C PHE A 64 -27.08 -22.67 -5.64
N ILE A 65 -26.61 -22.30 -6.83
CA ILE A 65 -27.32 -22.53 -8.11
C ILE A 65 -26.29 -23.00 -9.13
N ILE A 66 -26.53 -24.18 -9.69
CA ILE A 66 -25.75 -24.74 -10.79
C ILE A 66 -26.57 -24.64 -12.07
N GLU A 67 -26.09 -23.88 -13.05
CA GLU A 67 -26.80 -23.59 -14.30
C GLU A 67 -26.07 -24.21 -15.50
N GLY A 68 -26.82 -24.37 -16.60
CA GLY A 68 -26.25 -24.80 -17.87
C GLY A 68 -25.99 -26.32 -17.96
N ILE A 69 -26.64 -27.10 -17.14
CA ILE A 69 -26.54 -28.55 -17.11
C ILE A 69 -27.35 -29.16 -18.25
N LYS A 70 -26.77 -30.17 -18.94
CA LYS A 70 -27.45 -30.93 -19.97
C LYS A 70 -28.39 -31.97 -19.35
N ALA A 71 -29.37 -32.46 -20.10
CA ALA A 71 -30.16 -33.61 -19.67
C ALA A 71 -29.27 -34.82 -19.41
N GLY A 72 -29.48 -35.54 -18.33
CA GLY A 72 -28.67 -36.69 -17.90
C GLY A 72 -28.80 -36.94 -16.41
N THR A 73 -28.12 -38.02 -15.95
CA THR A 73 -28.04 -38.40 -14.54
C THR A 73 -26.72 -37.94 -13.93
N TYR A 74 -26.81 -37.35 -12.76
CA TYR A 74 -25.67 -36.72 -12.11
C TYR A 74 -25.54 -37.12 -10.63
N LYS A 75 -24.34 -36.91 -10.10
CA LYS A 75 -24.05 -36.97 -8.67
C LYS A 75 -23.58 -35.58 -8.25
N ILE A 76 -24.11 -35.03 -7.15
CA ILE A 76 -23.58 -33.82 -6.53
C ILE A 76 -22.80 -34.18 -5.27
N GLU A 77 -21.64 -33.56 -5.17
CA GLU A 77 -20.77 -33.64 -4.02
C GLU A 77 -20.75 -32.27 -3.33
N ALA A 78 -21.36 -32.22 -2.15
CA ALA A 78 -21.36 -31.04 -1.29
C ALA A 78 -20.21 -31.19 -0.30
N SER A 79 -19.29 -30.24 -0.30
CA SER A 79 -18.12 -30.27 0.58
C SER A 79 -17.85 -28.89 1.16
N PHE A 80 -17.41 -28.90 2.39
CA PHE A 80 -16.95 -27.69 3.08
C PHE A 80 -15.81 -28.09 4.01
N MET A 81 -14.81 -27.21 4.12
CA MET A 81 -13.61 -27.51 4.88
C MET A 81 -13.94 -27.74 6.37
N GLY A 82 -13.46 -28.84 6.93
CA GLY A 82 -13.79 -29.26 8.30
C GLY A 82 -15.09 -30.05 8.43
N TYR A 83 -15.76 -30.40 7.28
CA TYR A 83 -16.98 -31.17 7.26
C TYR A 83 -16.80 -32.46 6.43
N LYS A 84 -17.57 -33.48 6.79
CA LYS A 84 -17.66 -34.69 5.95
C LYS A 84 -18.34 -34.33 4.64
N THR A 85 -17.70 -34.71 3.54
CA THR A 85 -18.27 -34.56 2.19
C THR A 85 -19.57 -35.36 2.07
N GLN A 86 -20.65 -34.68 1.66
CA GLN A 86 -21.95 -35.32 1.43
C GLN A 86 -22.11 -35.58 -0.07
N ASN A 87 -22.36 -36.85 -0.42
CA ASN A 87 -22.64 -37.25 -1.79
C ASN A 87 -24.16 -37.44 -1.98
N ILE A 88 -24.71 -36.82 -3.00
CA ILE A 88 -26.12 -36.90 -3.39
C ILE A 88 -26.15 -37.59 -4.78
N PRO A 89 -26.41 -38.88 -4.84
CA PRO A 89 -26.42 -39.61 -6.10
C PRO A 89 -27.75 -39.50 -6.85
N ASN A 90 -27.80 -39.90 -8.11
CA ASN A 90 -28.98 -40.09 -8.92
C ASN A 90 -29.88 -38.84 -9.12
N ILE A 91 -29.24 -37.71 -9.38
CA ILE A 91 -29.93 -36.49 -9.70
C ILE A 91 -30.27 -36.48 -11.19
N GLU A 92 -31.55 -36.61 -11.51
CA GLU A 92 -32.02 -36.62 -12.89
C GLU A 92 -32.34 -35.23 -13.38
N VAL A 93 -31.74 -34.79 -14.45
CA VAL A 93 -32.09 -33.60 -15.21
C VAL A 93 -32.76 -34.00 -16.50
N ALA A 94 -34.07 -34.05 -16.48
CA ALA A 94 -34.90 -34.64 -17.54
C ALA A 94 -34.94 -33.83 -18.84
N LYS A 95 -34.79 -32.50 -18.81
CA LYS A 95 -34.91 -31.61 -19.99
C LYS A 95 -33.94 -30.42 -19.86
N LYS A 96 -33.66 -29.77 -21.00
CA LYS A 96 -32.77 -28.59 -21.06
C LYS A 96 -33.17 -27.41 -20.14
N ASN A 97 -34.43 -27.32 -19.72
CA ASN A 97 -34.96 -26.26 -18.85
C ASN A 97 -35.48 -26.84 -17.52
N ALA A 98 -34.98 -28.00 -17.07
CA ALA A 98 -35.43 -28.61 -15.82
C ALA A 98 -34.94 -27.79 -14.60
N PHE A 99 -35.81 -27.63 -13.62
CA PHE A 99 -35.46 -27.10 -12.32
C PHE A 99 -35.45 -28.25 -11.32
N VAL A 100 -34.31 -28.46 -10.65
CA VAL A 100 -34.11 -29.47 -9.61
C VAL A 100 -33.72 -28.76 -8.32
N ASP A 101 -34.56 -28.83 -7.31
CA ASP A 101 -34.26 -28.31 -5.98
C ASP A 101 -33.85 -29.48 -5.06
N LEU A 102 -32.63 -29.43 -4.53
CA LEU A 102 -32.09 -30.40 -3.61
C LEU A 102 -32.46 -30.11 -2.14
N GLY A 103 -33.18 -29.00 -1.92
CA GLY A 103 -33.49 -28.58 -0.57
C GLY A 103 -32.25 -28.24 0.27
N THR A 104 -32.28 -28.65 1.54
CA THR A 104 -31.19 -28.37 2.48
C THR A 104 -30.25 -29.57 2.60
N VAL A 105 -29.01 -29.37 2.27
CA VAL A 105 -27.91 -30.34 2.41
C VAL A 105 -27.13 -30.04 3.70
N ALA A 106 -27.24 -30.90 4.69
CA ALA A 106 -26.58 -30.71 6.00
C ALA A 106 -25.22 -31.43 6.01
N LEU A 107 -24.13 -30.70 6.27
CA LEU A 107 -22.81 -31.28 6.41
C LEU A 107 -22.47 -31.49 7.90
N ALA A 108 -21.99 -32.70 8.23
CA ALA A 108 -21.49 -33.04 9.57
C ALA A 108 -20.03 -32.61 9.70
N ILE A 109 -19.63 -32.10 10.88
CA ILE A 109 -18.22 -31.81 11.17
C ILE A 109 -17.42 -33.11 11.09
N ASN A 110 -16.29 -33.08 10.40
CA ASN A 110 -15.38 -34.22 10.30
C ASN A 110 -14.37 -34.20 11.43
N SER A 111 -14.54 -35.08 12.41
CA SER A 111 -13.61 -35.26 13.54
C SER A 111 -12.45 -36.23 13.26
N ASN A 112 -12.42 -36.90 12.11
CA ASN A 112 -11.36 -37.85 11.73
C ASN A 112 -10.89 -37.63 10.30
N GLU A 113 -9.58 -37.53 10.15
CA GLU A 113 -8.73 -37.51 8.96
C GLU A 113 -9.34 -37.33 7.57
N LEU A 114 -8.74 -36.40 6.87
CA LEU A 114 -9.10 -35.85 5.60
C LEU A 114 -8.33 -36.50 4.45
N ASP A 115 -8.99 -37.34 3.68
CA ASP A 115 -8.63 -37.53 2.28
C ASP A 115 -9.34 -36.45 1.46
N ALA A 116 -8.61 -35.41 1.13
CA ALA A 116 -9.16 -34.26 0.42
C ALA A 116 -9.14 -34.48 -1.08
N VAL A 117 -10.31 -34.49 -1.68
CA VAL A 117 -10.46 -34.28 -3.12
C VAL A 117 -10.14 -32.84 -3.44
N VAL A 118 -8.99 -32.58 -4.05
CA VAL A 118 -8.58 -31.26 -4.53
C VAL A 118 -9.41 -30.95 -5.78
N LEU A 119 -10.50 -30.22 -5.59
CA LEU A 119 -11.11 -29.50 -6.70
C LEU A 119 -10.16 -28.34 -7.07
N LYS A 120 -9.44 -28.47 -8.18
CA LYS A 120 -8.63 -27.40 -8.79
C LYS A 120 -9.56 -26.33 -9.39
N GLY A 121 -10.32 -25.64 -8.54
CA GLY A 121 -10.88 -24.35 -8.87
C GLY A 121 -9.81 -23.30 -8.61
N GLU A 122 -9.28 -22.65 -9.63
CA GLU A 122 -8.37 -21.51 -9.40
C GLU A 122 -9.10 -20.43 -8.62
N ALA A 123 -8.55 -20.04 -7.45
CA ALA A 123 -9.04 -18.91 -6.70
C ALA A 123 -8.99 -17.64 -7.57
N ALA A 124 -10.01 -16.81 -7.49
CA ALA A 124 -10.04 -15.55 -8.20
C ALA A 124 -8.87 -14.66 -7.74
N THR A 125 -8.22 -13.96 -8.68
CA THR A 125 -7.14 -13.00 -8.35
C THR A 125 -7.64 -11.91 -7.41
N MET A 126 -8.93 -11.55 -7.53
CA MET A 126 -9.56 -10.50 -6.74
C MET A 126 -11.00 -10.87 -6.39
N VAL A 127 -11.41 -10.55 -5.17
CA VAL A 127 -12.79 -10.69 -4.68
C VAL A 127 -13.28 -9.35 -4.14
N HIS A 128 -14.47 -8.92 -4.56
CA HIS A 128 -15.12 -7.73 -4.03
C HIS A 128 -16.06 -8.09 -2.88
N LYS A 129 -15.90 -7.40 -1.76
CA LYS A 129 -16.84 -7.39 -0.62
C LYS A 129 -17.51 -6.02 -0.54
N ILE A 130 -18.50 -5.87 0.32
CA ILE A 130 -19.24 -4.60 0.45
C ILE A 130 -18.34 -3.41 0.82
N ASP A 131 -17.29 -3.63 1.61
CA ASP A 131 -16.41 -2.60 2.15
C ASP A 131 -14.98 -2.64 1.57
N ARG A 132 -14.58 -3.74 0.90
CA ARG A 132 -13.18 -3.96 0.48
C ARG A 132 -13.03 -4.76 -0.79
N GLN A 133 -11.86 -4.62 -1.37
CA GLN A 133 -11.31 -5.48 -2.43
C GLN A 133 -10.26 -6.40 -1.80
N VAL A 134 -10.31 -7.69 -2.07
CA VAL A 134 -9.38 -8.69 -1.55
C VAL A 134 -8.57 -9.27 -2.71
N PHE A 135 -7.27 -9.16 -2.64
CA PHE A 135 -6.32 -9.63 -3.64
C PHE A 135 -5.51 -10.80 -3.09
N ASP A 136 -5.44 -11.89 -3.84
CA ASP A 136 -4.60 -13.04 -3.53
C ASP A 136 -3.13 -12.74 -3.89
N ALA A 137 -2.25 -12.65 -2.89
CA ALA A 137 -0.86 -12.29 -3.10
C ALA A 137 -0.08 -13.30 -3.94
N ASP A 138 -0.43 -14.59 -3.88
CA ASP A 138 0.25 -15.65 -4.65
C ASP A 138 -0.01 -15.55 -6.17
N LYS A 139 -1.02 -14.78 -6.60
CA LYS A 139 -1.32 -14.55 -8.02
C LYS A 139 -0.38 -13.55 -8.68
N PHE A 140 0.31 -12.73 -7.91
CA PHE A 140 1.29 -11.77 -8.41
C PHE A 140 2.70 -12.37 -8.36
N GLN A 141 3.02 -13.20 -9.35
CA GLN A 141 4.27 -13.97 -9.38
C GLN A 141 5.52 -13.08 -9.47
N ASN A 142 5.39 -11.90 -10.08
CA ASN A 142 6.44 -10.90 -10.17
C ASN A 142 6.85 -10.28 -8.82
N SER A 143 6.10 -10.55 -7.75
CA SER A 143 6.41 -10.06 -6.40
C SER A 143 7.20 -11.07 -5.56
N GLN A 144 7.28 -12.32 -5.99
CA GLN A 144 7.91 -13.38 -5.21
C GLN A 144 9.39 -13.07 -4.94
N GLY A 145 9.82 -13.26 -3.70
CA GLY A 145 11.17 -12.90 -3.25
C GLY A 145 11.39 -11.40 -3.00
N GLY A 146 10.42 -10.55 -3.30
CA GLY A 146 10.40 -9.12 -2.95
C GLY A 146 9.74 -8.83 -1.62
N SER A 147 9.23 -7.60 -1.47
CA SER A 147 8.52 -7.11 -0.28
C SER A 147 7.00 -6.97 -0.52
N ALA A 148 6.26 -6.60 0.51
CA ALA A 148 4.85 -6.26 0.39
C ALA A 148 4.61 -5.10 -0.60
N VAL A 149 5.55 -4.18 -0.75
CA VAL A 149 5.50 -3.11 -1.76
C VAL A 149 5.40 -3.69 -3.16
N ASP A 150 6.14 -4.77 -3.44
CA ASP A 150 6.09 -5.44 -4.75
C ASP A 150 4.76 -6.14 -5.03
N VAL A 151 4.06 -6.57 -3.99
CA VAL A 151 2.70 -7.12 -4.13
C VAL A 151 1.69 -5.99 -4.41
N ILE A 152 1.70 -4.93 -3.60
CA ILE A 152 0.68 -3.88 -3.70
C ILE A 152 0.78 -3.03 -4.97
N LYS A 153 1.97 -2.90 -5.58
CA LYS A 153 2.12 -2.19 -6.86
C LYS A 153 1.33 -2.83 -8.02
N ASN A 154 0.89 -4.08 -7.86
CA ASN A 154 0.03 -4.76 -8.84
C ASN A 154 -1.47 -4.47 -8.64
N LEU A 155 -1.86 -3.75 -7.59
CA LEU A 155 -3.25 -3.42 -7.30
C LEU A 155 -3.70 -2.21 -8.15
N PRO A 156 -4.92 -2.22 -8.73
CA PRO A 156 -5.38 -1.22 -9.69
C PRO A 156 -5.35 0.23 -9.21
N SER A 157 -5.59 0.44 -7.93
CA SER A 157 -5.64 1.78 -7.34
C SER A 157 -4.35 2.19 -6.64
N VAL A 158 -3.31 1.37 -6.71
CA VAL A 158 -2.04 1.62 -6.04
C VAL A 158 -0.99 1.97 -7.09
N THR A 159 -0.30 3.07 -6.87
CA THR A 159 0.88 3.45 -7.66
C THR A 159 2.07 3.57 -6.72
N VAL A 160 3.20 3.06 -7.17
CA VAL A 160 4.48 3.15 -6.43
C VAL A 160 5.44 3.93 -7.32
N GLY A 161 5.86 5.09 -6.85
CA GLY A 161 6.87 5.91 -7.53
C GLY A 161 8.26 5.30 -7.37
N VAL A 162 9.17 5.82 -8.14
CA VAL A 162 10.57 5.36 -8.20
C VAL A 162 11.32 5.48 -6.86
N GLU A 163 10.97 6.43 -6.03
CA GLU A 163 11.54 6.59 -4.68
C GLU A 163 10.90 5.67 -3.63
N GLY A 164 9.93 4.82 -4.03
CA GLY A 164 9.16 3.98 -3.14
C GLY A 164 7.93 4.67 -2.53
N ASN A 165 7.60 5.88 -2.98
CA ASN A 165 6.41 6.60 -2.54
C ASN A 165 5.14 5.88 -3.02
N ILE A 166 4.32 5.46 -2.08
CA ILE A 166 3.11 4.70 -2.34
C ILE A 166 1.92 5.66 -2.35
N ASN A 167 1.08 5.58 -3.39
CA ASN A 167 -0.17 6.30 -3.45
C ASN A 167 -1.34 5.34 -3.67
N VAL A 168 -2.41 5.55 -2.95
CA VAL A 168 -3.69 4.85 -3.12
C VAL A 168 -4.69 5.84 -3.69
N ARG A 169 -5.17 5.59 -4.91
CA ARG A 169 -6.05 6.52 -5.65
C ARG A 169 -5.49 7.95 -5.72
N GLY A 170 -4.19 8.08 -5.96
CA GLY A 170 -3.50 9.37 -6.02
C GLY A 170 -3.29 10.06 -4.66
N SER A 171 -3.54 9.41 -3.53
CA SER A 171 -3.26 9.93 -2.20
C SER A 171 -2.11 9.15 -1.56
N ASN A 172 -1.09 9.83 -1.07
CA ASN A 172 -0.02 9.24 -0.26
C ASN A 172 -0.44 8.99 1.21
N SER A 173 -1.66 9.34 1.54
CA SER A 173 -2.25 9.22 2.86
C SER A 173 -3.15 7.98 2.90
N PHE A 174 -2.66 6.89 3.44
CA PHE A 174 -3.42 5.67 3.68
C PHE A 174 -2.97 5.02 4.99
N ALA A 175 -3.85 4.27 5.63
CA ALA A 175 -3.49 3.51 6.81
C ALA A 175 -3.05 2.10 6.43
N VAL A 176 -2.07 1.55 7.15
CA VAL A 176 -1.64 0.16 7.00
C VAL A 176 -2.08 -0.63 8.21
N LEU A 177 -2.71 -1.78 7.96
CA LEU A 177 -2.97 -2.79 8.97
C LEU A 177 -2.11 -4.02 8.68
N LEU A 178 -1.54 -4.60 9.71
CA LEU A 178 -0.88 -5.90 9.66
C LEU A 178 -1.74 -6.93 10.39
N ASN A 179 -2.35 -7.86 9.67
CA ASN A 179 -3.32 -8.82 10.19
C ASN A 179 -4.49 -8.15 10.97
N GLY A 180 -5.00 -7.04 10.41
CA GLY A 180 -6.06 -6.25 11.03
C GLY A 180 -5.59 -5.26 12.10
N LYS A 181 -4.31 -5.22 12.47
CA LYS A 181 -3.75 -4.36 13.50
C LYS A 181 -3.11 -3.13 12.87
N PRO A 182 -3.56 -1.93 13.24
CA PRO A 182 -3.06 -0.70 12.63
C PRO A 182 -1.64 -0.40 13.09
N THR A 183 -0.83 0.04 12.15
CA THR A 183 0.53 0.55 12.40
C THR A 183 0.50 2.07 12.50
N GLN A 184 1.39 2.69 13.28
CA GLN A 184 1.50 4.13 13.44
C GLN A 184 2.77 4.70 12.80
N GLY A 185 3.75 3.83 12.57
CA GLY A 185 4.99 4.19 11.91
C GLY A 185 4.83 4.46 10.43
N ASP A 186 5.94 4.73 9.75
CA ASP A 186 5.92 4.96 8.31
C ASP A 186 5.45 3.72 7.55
N ALA A 187 4.31 3.86 6.89
CA ALA A 187 3.65 2.78 6.16
C ALA A 187 4.55 2.17 5.08
N ALA A 188 5.30 2.99 4.35
CA ALA A 188 6.19 2.52 3.30
C ALA A 188 7.36 1.70 3.86
N SER A 189 7.95 2.15 4.97
CA SER A 189 9.04 1.43 5.65
C SER A 189 8.58 0.06 6.17
N ILE A 190 7.39 -0.03 6.76
CA ILE A 190 6.84 -1.31 7.25
C ILE A 190 6.55 -2.26 6.10
N LEU A 191 5.89 -1.78 5.05
CA LEU A 191 5.58 -2.59 3.86
C LEU A 191 6.85 -3.08 3.15
N ALA A 192 7.90 -2.25 3.10
CA ALA A 192 9.16 -2.63 2.48
C ALA A 192 9.93 -3.72 3.25
N GLN A 193 9.66 -3.89 4.53
CA GLN A 193 10.31 -4.91 5.37
C GLN A 193 9.55 -6.25 5.40
N LEU A 194 8.30 -6.30 4.98
CA LEU A 194 7.49 -7.52 4.96
C LEU A 194 7.79 -8.34 3.70
N PRO A 195 8.30 -9.58 3.80
CA PRO A 195 8.56 -10.40 2.63
C PRO A 195 7.28 -10.72 1.86
N ALA A 196 7.28 -10.59 0.54
CA ALA A 196 6.13 -10.91 -0.31
C ALA A 196 5.65 -12.36 -0.13
N ASN A 197 6.61 -13.30 0.04
CA ASN A 197 6.30 -14.71 0.23
C ASN A 197 5.57 -15.02 1.54
N ALA A 198 5.66 -14.11 2.53
CA ALA A 198 4.93 -14.23 3.79
C ALA A 198 3.46 -13.76 3.69
N LEU A 199 3.09 -13.07 2.61
CA LEU A 199 1.74 -12.58 2.42
C LEU A 199 0.83 -13.68 1.85
N GLU A 200 -0.41 -13.72 2.34
CA GLU A 200 -1.48 -14.51 1.74
C GLU A 200 -2.37 -13.64 0.87
N LYS A 201 -2.82 -12.51 1.40
CA LYS A 201 -3.70 -11.58 0.69
C LYS A 201 -3.48 -10.13 1.12
N VAL A 202 -3.89 -9.25 0.26
CA VAL A 202 -3.97 -7.81 0.53
C VAL A 202 -5.44 -7.40 0.43
N GLU A 203 -5.94 -6.71 1.43
CA GLU A 203 -7.28 -6.13 1.43
C GLU A 203 -7.17 -4.62 1.28
N LEU A 204 -7.78 -4.08 0.24
CA LEU A 204 -7.90 -2.64 0.02
C LEU A 204 -9.31 -2.19 0.42
N ILE A 205 -9.39 -1.44 1.52
CA ILE A 205 -10.63 -0.92 2.09
C ILE A 205 -10.71 0.55 1.74
N THR A 206 -11.46 0.90 0.71
CA THR A 206 -11.52 2.27 0.18
C THR A 206 -12.52 3.16 0.93
N ALA A 207 -13.60 2.58 1.46
CA ALA A 207 -14.61 3.25 2.28
C ALA A 207 -14.77 2.55 3.64
N PRO A 208 -13.79 2.73 4.57
CA PRO A 208 -13.79 2.03 5.85
C PRO A 208 -15.00 2.39 6.71
N SER A 209 -15.52 1.39 7.44
CA SER A 209 -16.62 1.57 8.39
C SER A 209 -16.18 2.33 9.65
N ALA A 210 -17.14 2.74 10.49
CA ALA A 210 -16.92 3.52 11.72
C ALA A 210 -16.04 2.81 12.77
N LYS A 211 -15.92 1.48 12.69
CA LYS A 211 -15.04 0.67 13.54
C LYS A 211 -13.56 0.98 13.33
N TYR A 212 -13.16 1.27 12.09
CA TYR A 212 -11.79 1.60 11.79
C TYR A 212 -11.42 3.01 12.25
N ASP A 213 -10.12 3.21 12.52
CA ASP A 213 -9.58 4.55 12.76
C ASP A 213 -9.96 5.47 11.58
N SER A 214 -10.30 6.71 11.89
CA SER A 214 -10.67 7.70 10.87
C SER A 214 -9.49 8.14 9.98
N GLU A 215 -8.25 7.73 10.26
CA GLU A 215 -7.04 8.08 9.52
C GLU A 215 -6.94 7.40 8.16
N GLY A 216 -6.43 8.12 7.15
CA GLY A 216 -6.11 7.65 5.81
C GLY A 216 -7.08 8.11 4.72
N ALA A 217 -6.65 9.08 3.91
CA ALA A 217 -7.44 9.67 2.81
C ALA A 217 -7.66 8.71 1.63
N GLY A 218 -6.68 7.85 1.35
CA GLY A 218 -6.73 6.85 0.28
C GLY A 218 -7.43 5.54 0.70
N GLY A 219 -7.76 5.39 2.00
CA GLY A 219 -8.32 4.17 2.55
C GLY A 219 -7.34 3.41 3.44
N ILE A 220 -7.54 2.10 3.53
CA ILE A 220 -6.76 1.20 4.37
C ILE A 220 -6.20 0.05 3.52
N LEU A 221 -4.92 -0.23 3.64
CA LEU A 221 -4.26 -1.44 3.15
C LEU A 221 -4.09 -2.42 4.32
N ASN A 222 -4.84 -3.51 4.32
CA ASN A 222 -4.70 -4.56 5.32
C ASN A 222 -3.88 -5.72 4.74
N ILE A 223 -2.70 -5.92 5.27
CA ILE A 223 -1.77 -6.98 4.87
C ILE A 223 -2.02 -8.21 5.72
N ILE A 224 -2.45 -9.28 5.10
CA ILE A 224 -2.69 -10.56 5.78
C ILE A 224 -1.53 -11.51 5.49
N THR A 225 -0.84 -11.92 6.52
CA THR A 225 0.25 -12.89 6.42
C THR A 225 -0.25 -14.32 6.44
N LYS A 226 0.50 -15.24 5.82
CA LYS A 226 0.20 -16.68 5.83
C LYS A 226 0.19 -17.21 7.26
N LYS A 227 -0.91 -17.84 7.64
CA LYS A 227 -1.06 -18.57 8.90
C LYS A 227 -1.13 -20.08 8.61
N GLY A 228 -0.64 -20.87 9.56
CA GLY A 228 -0.42 -22.30 9.37
C GLY A 228 -1.65 -23.13 9.02
N ALA A 229 -1.34 -24.34 8.67
CA ALA A 229 -2.27 -25.39 8.22
C ALA A 229 -3.32 -25.77 9.28
N ILE A 230 -4.30 -26.54 8.85
CA ILE A 230 -5.22 -27.26 9.74
C ILE A 230 -4.41 -28.40 10.41
N ASN A 231 -4.33 -28.44 11.72
CA ASN A 231 -3.62 -29.39 12.55
C ASN A 231 -2.37 -30.02 11.88
N GLY A 232 -1.18 -29.67 12.37
CA GLY A 232 0.10 -30.16 11.86
C GLY A 232 1.13 -29.06 11.65
N ASP A 233 2.25 -29.45 11.08
CA ASP A 233 3.40 -28.57 10.89
C ASP A 233 3.52 -28.13 9.42
N TYR A 234 3.88 -26.88 9.23
CA TYR A 234 4.20 -26.28 7.93
C TYR A 234 5.52 -25.54 8.02
N VAL A 235 6.46 -25.85 7.16
CA VAL A 235 7.72 -25.10 7.03
C VAL A 235 7.89 -24.67 5.57
N GLN A 236 8.20 -23.39 5.37
CA GLN A 236 8.57 -22.85 4.08
C GLN A 236 9.90 -22.10 4.21
N VAL A 237 10.81 -22.40 3.29
CA VAL A 237 12.09 -21.71 3.16
C VAL A 237 12.18 -21.10 1.77
N ASN A 238 12.54 -19.84 1.70
CA ASN A 238 12.81 -19.14 0.44
C ASN A 238 14.25 -18.65 0.43
N VAL A 239 14.91 -18.77 -0.72
CA VAL A 239 16.23 -18.20 -0.97
C VAL A 239 16.16 -17.44 -2.29
N ARG A 240 16.68 -16.21 -2.29
CA ARG A 240 16.76 -15.35 -3.47
C ARG A 240 18.20 -14.99 -3.77
N GLY A 241 18.54 -14.99 -5.06
CA GLY A 241 19.78 -14.43 -5.59
C GLY A 241 19.48 -13.58 -6.82
N GLY A 242 20.06 -12.40 -6.90
CA GLY A 242 20.01 -11.51 -8.06
C GLY A 242 21.33 -11.52 -8.81
N PHE A 243 21.25 -11.25 -10.10
CA PHE A 243 22.43 -11.06 -10.95
C PHE A 243 22.93 -9.61 -10.86
N PRO A 244 24.19 -9.33 -11.20
CA PRO A 244 24.71 -7.98 -11.33
C PRO A 244 23.89 -7.14 -12.33
N ALA A 245 24.04 -5.82 -12.27
CA ALA A 245 23.47 -4.91 -13.25
C ALA A 245 23.96 -5.26 -14.66
N ILE A 246 23.05 -5.25 -15.63
CA ILE A 246 23.37 -5.54 -17.03
C ILE A 246 23.92 -4.28 -17.71
N GLN A 247 23.36 -3.11 -17.37
CA GLN A 247 23.83 -1.81 -17.86
C GLN A 247 24.75 -1.18 -16.84
N ASP A 248 25.71 -0.40 -17.32
CA ASP A 248 26.62 0.40 -16.51
C ASP A 248 25.96 1.75 -16.18
N TYR A 249 25.93 2.09 -14.90
CA TYR A 249 25.38 3.36 -14.39
C TYR A 249 26.47 4.26 -13.80
N ASP A 250 27.74 3.94 -14.06
CA ASP A 250 28.90 4.62 -13.46
C ASP A 250 28.83 4.65 -11.92
N THR A 251 28.28 3.59 -11.32
CA THR A 251 28.19 3.47 -9.87
C THR A 251 29.50 2.96 -9.27
N LYS A 252 29.89 3.51 -8.10
CA LYS A 252 31.12 3.12 -7.40
C LYS A 252 31.11 1.66 -6.96
N GLU A 253 29.94 1.14 -6.60
CA GLU A 253 29.75 -0.22 -6.11
C GLU A 253 28.74 -0.97 -6.96
N TYR A 254 28.97 -2.27 -7.15
CA TYR A 254 28.00 -3.14 -7.82
C TYR A 254 26.86 -3.49 -6.88
N PRO A 255 25.61 -3.52 -7.38
CA PRO A 255 24.46 -3.84 -6.55
C PRO A 255 24.46 -5.31 -6.12
N HIS A 256 24.26 -5.56 -4.85
CA HIS A 256 24.13 -6.89 -4.26
C HIS A 256 22.66 -7.21 -4.00
N ARG A 257 22.21 -8.40 -4.46
CA ARG A 257 20.80 -8.81 -4.34
C ARG A 257 20.73 -10.26 -3.89
N TYR A 258 20.47 -10.46 -2.61
CA TYR A 258 20.26 -11.79 -2.06
C TYR A 258 19.44 -11.73 -0.78
N GLY A 259 18.82 -12.85 -0.45
CA GLY A 259 18.01 -12.93 0.75
C GLY A 259 17.51 -14.33 1.03
N ALA A 260 17.04 -14.50 2.24
CA ALA A 260 16.38 -15.72 2.65
C ALA A 260 15.25 -15.39 3.64
N ASP A 261 14.17 -16.17 3.59
CA ASP A 261 13.13 -16.13 4.61
C ASP A 261 12.70 -17.56 4.99
N VAL A 262 12.31 -17.71 6.24
CA VAL A 262 11.75 -18.95 6.77
C VAL A 262 10.44 -18.65 7.49
N THR A 263 9.47 -19.52 7.28
CA THR A 263 8.18 -19.51 8.00
C THR A 263 7.92 -20.90 8.54
N TYR A 264 7.71 -21.01 9.84
CA TYR A 264 7.25 -22.20 10.54
C TYR A 264 5.89 -21.95 11.16
N ASN A 265 4.95 -22.81 10.92
CA ASN A 265 3.64 -22.78 11.55
C ASN A 265 3.32 -24.17 12.07
N THR A 266 2.83 -24.24 13.30
CA THR A 266 2.31 -25.48 13.87
C THR A 266 0.97 -25.23 14.54
N ARG A 267 0.06 -26.19 14.40
CA ARG A 267 -1.27 -26.10 14.97
C ARG A 267 -1.68 -27.42 15.62
N THR A 268 -2.20 -27.29 16.81
CA THR A 268 -2.94 -28.32 17.52
C THR A 268 -4.40 -27.89 17.68
N ASP A 269 -5.23 -28.68 18.35
CA ASP A 269 -6.64 -28.36 18.54
C ASP A 269 -6.88 -26.99 19.18
N ASN A 270 -6.08 -26.63 20.19
CA ASN A 270 -6.26 -25.43 21.00
C ASN A 270 -5.18 -24.36 20.74
N TRP A 271 -4.07 -24.70 20.10
CA TRP A 271 -2.93 -23.81 19.94
C TRP A 271 -2.56 -23.66 18.46
N ASN A 272 -2.23 -22.46 18.06
CA ASN A 272 -1.66 -22.15 16.77
C ASN A 272 -0.43 -21.24 16.95
N PHE A 273 0.75 -21.74 16.55
CA PHE A 273 2.01 -21.01 16.61
C PHE A 273 2.47 -20.69 15.19
N SER A 274 2.93 -19.46 14.99
CA SER A 274 3.56 -19.03 13.74
C SER A 274 4.83 -18.26 14.05
N VAL A 275 5.94 -18.69 13.47
CA VAL A 275 7.24 -18.01 13.57
C VAL A 275 7.77 -17.76 12.16
N GLY A 276 8.34 -16.60 11.94
CA GLY A 276 9.03 -16.31 10.70
C GLY A 276 10.19 -15.37 10.92
N ALA A 277 11.21 -15.53 10.10
CA ALA A 277 12.36 -14.62 10.04
C ALA A 277 12.78 -14.41 8.59
N SER A 278 13.30 -13.24 8.28
CA SER A 278 13.83 -12.91 6.97
C SER A 278 15.04 -12.00 7.04
N TYR A 279 15.90 -12.17 6.07
CA TYR A 279 16.99 -11.26 5.73
C TYR A 279 16.93 -10.96 4.25
N GLN A 280 17.08 -9.70 3.87
CA GLN A 280 17.11 -9.28 2.49
C GLN A 280 18.11 -8.15 2.28
N ARG A 281 18.94 -8.25 1.25
CA ARG A 281 19.71 -7.17 0.65
C ARG A 281 19.23 -6.99 -0.79
N ASN A 282 18.89 -5.76 -1.17
CA ASN A 282 18.33 -5.44 -2.47
C ASN A 282 18.83 -4.09 -2.97
N ASP A 283 20.08 -4.03 -3.36
CA ASP A 283 20.74 -2.82 -3.85
C ASP A 283 20.25 -2.48 -5.26
N ILE A 284 20.24 -1.21 -5.61
CA ILE A 284 19.78 -0.68 -6.90
C ILE A 284 20.77 0.35 -7.39
N SER A 285 21.24 0.19 -8.62
CA SER A 285 22.03 1.20 -9.32
C SER A 285 21.14 2.28 -9.91
N GLY A 286 21.70 3.47 -10.14
CA GLY A 286 20.97 4.54 -10.80
C GLY A 286 21.77 5.83 -10.92
N ARG A 287 21.17 6.77 -11.62
CA ARG A 287 21.73 8.11 -11.83
C ARG A 287 20.71 9.19 -11.53
N ARG A 288 21.21 10.39 -11.27
CA ARG A 288 20.42 11.61 -11.20
C ARG A 288 21.00 12.63 -12.18
N GLU A 289 20.11 13.22 -12.96
CA GLU A 289 20.43 14.31 -13.87
C GLU A 289 19.49 15.46 -13.58
N GLY A 290 19.91 16.71 -13.76
CA GLY A 290 19.01 17.83 -13.59
C GLY A 290 19.72 19.15 -13.37
N GLY A 291 19.01 20.05 -12.70
CA GLY A 291 19.54 21.37 -12.39
C GLY A 291 18.55 22.28 -11.70
N LEU A 292 19.06 23.37 -11.25
CA LEU A 292 18.32 24.48 -10.67
C LEU A 292 18.74 25.78 -11.37
N ASP A 293 17.76 26.53 -11.87
CA ASP A 293 17.95 27.84 -12.43
C ASP A 293 17.27 28.85 -11.51
N ILE A 294 17.96 29.94 -11.16
CA ILE A 294 17.43 31.02 -10.31
C ILE A 294 17.59 32.36 -11.03
N VAL A 295 16.47 33.04 -11.21
CA VAL A 295 16.41 34.38 -11.76
C VAL A 295 16.40 35.41 -10.64
N ASN A 296 17.22 36.41 -10.73
CA ASN A 296 17.24 37.56 -9.82
C ASN A 296 17.17 38.88 -10.61
N ASP A 297 15.95 39.35 -10.86
CA ASP A 297 15.70 40.58 -11.62
C ASP A 297 16.31 41.80 -10.93
N ALA A 298 16.42 41.83 -9.59
CA ALA A 298 16.98 42.95 -8.87
C ALA A 298 18.49 43.17 -9.12
N ASN A 299 19.20 42.08 -9.37
CA ASN A 299 20.64 42.07 -9.63
C ASN A 299 20.96 41.84 -11.13
N ASP A 300 19.93 41.72 -11.97
CA ASP A 300 20.05 41.40 -13.40
C ASP A 300 20.91 40.13 -13.64
N THR A 301 20.63 39.06 -12.87
CA THR A 301 21.40 37.80 -12.91
C THR A 301 20.51 36.58 -13.10
N HIS A 302 21.01 35.62 -13.88
CA HIS A 302 20.42 34.29 -14.03
C HIS A 302 21.48 33.24 -13.69
N ARG A 303 21.31 32.56 -12.62
CA ARG A 303 22.24 31.56 -12.10
C ARG A 303 21.77 30.16 -12.49
N PHE A 304 22.71 29.33 -12.90
CA PHE A 304 22.49 27.95 -13.33
C PHE A 304 23.31 26.98 -12.46
N LEU A 305 22.70 25.89 -12.09
CA LEU A 305 23.32 24.78 -11.34
C LEU A 305 22.96 23.44 -12.00
N PRO A 306 23.45 23.15 -13.21
CA PRO A 306 23.29 21.82 -13.78
C PRO A 306 24.02 20.79 -12.93
N SER A 307 23.46 19.58 -12.86
CA SER A 307 23.98 18.51 -12.02
C SER A 307 23.70 17.15 -12.63
N ASP A 308 24.67 16.24 -12.55
CA ASP A 308 24.53 14.84 -12.92
C ASP A 308 25.48 13.95 -12.13
N GLY A 309 25.13 12.67 -11.99
CA GLY A 309 26.01 11.71 -11.32
C GLY A 309 25.26 10.48 -10.81
N GLU A 310 25.98 9.71 -10.00
CA GLU A 310 25.49 8.50 -9.35
C GLU A 310 24.34 8.83 -8.38
N ARG A 311 23.32 7.98 -8.36
CA ARG A 311 22.33 7.91 -7.31
C ARG A 311 21.87 6.46 -7.12
N SER A 312 22.65 5.73 -6.35
CA SER A 312 22.43 4.33 -6.04
C SER A 312 21.91 4.13 -4.62
N PHE A 313 21.45 2.92 -4.34
CA PHE A 313 20.91 2.56 -3.04
C PHE A 313 21.38 1.20 -2.60
N ASP A 314 21.88 1.11 -1.37
CA ASP A 314 22.07 -0.11 -0.62
C ASP A 314 20.89 -0.30 0.34
N ASP A 315 20.16 -1.39 0.22
CA ASP A 315 18.95 -1.63 1.01
C ASP A 315 19.03 -2.98 1.71
N VAL A 316 19.19 -2.95 3.03
CA VAL A 316 19.30 -4.14 3.89
C VAL A 316 18.17 -4.15 4.89
N SER A 317 17.49 -5.29 5.03
CA SER A 317 16.42 -5.47 6.00
C SER A 317 16.46 -6.82 6.70
N TYR A 318 16.07 -6.80 7.98
CA TYR A 318 15.85 -7.95 8.85
C TYR A 318 14.43 -7.88 9.38
N ASN A 319 13.76 -9.00 9.43
CA ASN A 319 12.40 -9.08 9.99
C ASN A 319 12.23 -10.37 10.78
N ALA A 320 11.53 -10.28 11.91
CA ALA A 320 11.09 -11.41 12.68
C ALA A 320 9.63 -11.24 13.09
N ARG A 321 8.89 -12.33 13.10
CA ARG A 321 7.49 -12.36 13.52
C ARG A 321 7.21 -13.60 14.35
N PHE A 322 6.36 -13.43 15.36
CA PHE A 322 5.88 -14.49 16.22
C PHE A 322 4.41 -14.25 16.53
N THR A 323 3.58 -15.26 16.37
CA THR A 323 2.17 -15.20 16.80
C THR A 323 1.78 -16.50 17.49
N VAL A 324 0.96 -16.37 18.53
CA VAL A 324 0.37 -17.47 19.26
C VAL A 324 -1.11 -17.20 19.41
N ASP A 325 -1.94 -18.12 18.95
CA ASP A 325 -3.37 -18.10 19.21
C ASP A 325 -3.71 -19.29 20.12
N TYR A 326 -4.49 -19.03 21.17
CA TYR A 326 -4.95 -20.03 22.12
C TYR A 326 -6.47 -20.00 22.27
N THR A 327 -7.11 -21.10 21.94
CA THR A 327 -8.56 -21.25 21.97
C THR A 327 -8.91 -22.40 22.92
N PRO A 328 -8.99 -22.15 24.26
CA PRO A 328 -9.24 -23.20 25.25
C PRO A 328 -10.61 -23.86 25.10
N ASN A 329 -11.58 -23.13 24.54
CA ASN A 329 -12.94 -23.58 24.27
C ASN A 329 -13.58 -22.67 23.22
N ASP A 330 -14.81 -23.00 22.78
CA ASP A 330 -15.52 -22.25 21.73
C ASP A 330 -15.91 -20.81 22.12
N ALA A 331 -15.88 -20.51 23.43
CA ALA A 331 -16.25 -19.20 23.94
C ALA A 331 -15.07 -18.23 24.06
N ASN A 332 -13.85 -18.71 24.26
CA ASN A 332 -12.71 -17.87 24.54
C ASN A 332 -11.59 -18.02 23.52
N GLU A 333 -11.04 -16.91 23.07
CA GLU A 333 -9.91 -16.83 22.15
C GLU A 333 -8.91 -15.80 22.67
N PHE A 334 -7.64 -16.18 22.74
CA PHE A 334 -6.52 -15.32 23.08
C PHE A 334 -5.54 -15.29 21.92
N SER A 335 -4.94 -14.13 21.62
CA SER A 335 -3.90 -14.01 20.62
C SER A 335 -2.79 -13.08 21.09
N LEU A 336 -1.54 -13.52 20.94
CA LEU A 336 -0.35 -12.71 21.14
C LEU A 336 0.39 -12.62 19.82
N GLY A 337 0.69 -11.39 19.38
CA GLY A 337 1.48 -11.13 18.17
C GLY A 337 2.67 -10.23 18.49
N VAL A 338 3.85 -10.62 18.04
CA VAL A 338 5.06 -9.79 18.10
C VAL A 338 5.68 -9.75 16.70
N TYR A 339 5.94 -8.56 16.21
CA TYR A 339 6.57 -8.30 14.93
C TYR A 339 7.70 -7.29 15.14
N GLY A 340 8.84 -7.51 14.53
CA GLY A 340 9.95 -6.58 14.61
C GLY A 340 10.79 -6.64 13.34
N GLY A 341 11.40 -5.53 13.01
CA GLY A 341 12.30 -5.43 11.88
C GLY A 341 13.30 -4.31 12.04
N LYS A 342 14.41 -4.47 11.36
CA LYS A 342 15.42 -3.44 11.15
C LYS A 342 15.64 -3.23 9.66
N LYS A 343 15.69 -1.99 9.27
CA LYS A 343 16.00 -1.61 7.90
C LYS A 343 17.04 -0.52 7.88
N GLN A 344 18.00 -0.67 6.98
CA GLN A 344 18.93 0.39 6.63
C GLN A 344 18.91 0.54 5.12
N LYS A 345 18.71 1.77 4.67
CA LYS A 345 18.80 2.14 3.27
C LYS A 345 19.78 3.30 3.15
N ASP A 346 20.90 3.02 2.55
CA ASP A 346 21.94 3.99 2.23
C ASP A 346 21.69 4.51 0.81
N ARG A 347 21.58 5.81 0.66
CA ARG A 347 21.57 6.48 -0.63
C ARG A 347 22.95 7.05 -0.86
N LEU A 348 23.64 6.54 -1.86
CA LEU A 348 24.88 7.11 -2.36
C LEU A 348 24.50 8.06 -3.50
N ALA A 349 24.96 9.29 -3.40
CA ALA A 349 24.82 10.27 -4.47
C ALA A 349 26.17 10.97 -4.64
N ASP A 350 26.78 10.73 -5.79
CA ASP A 350 28.04 11.34 -6.20
C ASP A 350 27.77 12.23 -7.39
N ILE A 351 27.43 13.49 -7.11
CA ILE A 351 26.87 14.41 -8.08
C ILE A 351 27.88 15.50 -8.44
N HIS A 352 28.14 15.61 -9.73
CA HIS A 352 28.88 16.73 -10.31
C HIS A 352 27.95 17.94 -10.45
N TYR A 353 28.41 19.09 -9.99
CA TYR A 353 27.75 20.39 -10.15
C TYR A 353 28.65 21.33 -10.96
N ASP A 354 28.09 21.95 -11.99
CA ASP A 354 28.74 22.97 -12.81
C ASP A 354 27.99 24.30 -12.69
N ASN A 355 28.39 25.11 -11.68
CA ASN A 355 27.69 26.36 -11.39
C ASN A 355 28.23 27.51 -12.24
N TYR A 356 27.33 28.31 -12.77
CA TYR A 356 27.67 29.57 -13.43
C TYR A 356 26.53 30.58 -13.35
N THR A 357 26.85 31.84 -13.55
CA THR A 357 25.90 32.94 -13.60
C THR A 357 25.99 33.66 -14.94
N ILE A 358 24.86 34.05 -15.51
CA ILE A 358 24.76 34.93 -16.67
C ILE A 358 24.35 36.31 -16.17
N SER A 359 25.16 37.33 -16.53
CA SER A 359 24.89 38.73 -16.19
C SER A 359 25.35 39.62 -17.34
N PRO A 360 24.53 40.58 -17.81
CA PRO A 360 23.08 40.74 -17.52
C PRO A 360 22.23 39.61 -18.09
N ILE A 361 20.99 39.49 -17.64
CA ILE A 361 20.02 38.47 -18.14
C ILE A 361 19.89 38.59 -19.66
N GLY A 362 20.04 37.46 -20.37
CA GLY A 362 20.06 37.39 -21.82
C GLY A 362 21.43 37.54 -22.46
N SER A 363 22.48 37.80 -21.70
CA SER A 363 23.88 37.70 -22.13
C SER A 363 24.24 36.25 -22.42
N THR A 364 25.34 36.02 -23.12
CA THR A 364 25.99 34.71 -23.31
C THR A 364 27.23 34.54 -22.43
N ASN A 365 27.62 35.60 -21.70
CA ASN A 365 28.79 35.55 -20.86
C ASN A 365 28.51 34.80 -19.59
N ARG A 366 29.32 33.80 -19.32
CA ARG A 366 29.31 33.07 -18.04
C ARG A 366 30.24 33.72 -17.07
N GLU A 367 29.77 33.95 -15.86
CA GLU A 367 30.53 34.49 -14.75
C GLU A 367 30.43 33.54 -13.56
N ASN A 368 31.34 33.66 -12.61
CA ASN A 368 31.34 32.86 -11.38
C ASN A 368 31.28 31.34 -11.66
N GLU A 369 31.99 30.87 -12.68
CA GLU A 369 32.05 29.45 -13.02
C GLU A 369 32.75 28.70 -11.91
N PHE A 370 32.11 27.66 -11.37
CA PHE A 370 32.66 26.84 -10.32
C PHE A 370 32.07 25.44 -10.35
N ALA A 371 32.95 24.47 -10.61
CA ALA A 371 32.55 23.06 -10.65
C ALA A 371 33.06 22.30 -9.41
N TYR A 372 32.28 21.32 -8.95
CA TYR A 372 32.64 20.47 -7.82
C TYR A 372 31.83 19.18 -7.82
N TYR A 373 32.37 18.17 -7.12
CA TYR A 373 31.62 16.98 -6.76
C TYR A 373 31.04 17.11 -5.36
N ASN A 374 29.81 16.63 -5.21
CA ASN A 374 29.13 16.46 -3.94
C ASN A 374 28.97 14.97 -3.63
N HIS A 375 29.77 14.46 -2.71
CA HIS A 375 29.66 13.11 -2.19
C HIS A 375 28.66 13.10 -1.04
N ASN A 376 27.48 12.57 -1.28
CA ASN A 376 26.39 12.52 -0.30
C ASN A 376 26.05 11.08 0.05
N LEU A 377 26.27 10.71 1.31
CA LEU A 377 25.82 9.45 1.88
C LEU A 377 24.69 9.72 2.87
N ARG A 378 23.50 9.31 2.53
CA ARG A 378 22.32 9.44 3.39
C ARG A 378 21.86 8.07 3.87
N THR A 379 22.13 7.74 5.11
CA THR A 379 21.63 6.54 5.77
C THR A 379 20.23 6.78 6.31
N ARG A 380 19.29 5.92 5.96
CA ARG A 380 17.95 5.90 6.56
C ARG A 380 17.71 4.57 7.26
N LYS A 381 17.51 4.65 8.57
CA LYS A 381 17.14 3.55 9.43
C LYS A 381 15.62 3.55 9.62
N GLY A 382 15.03 2.37 9.59
CA GLY A 382 13.59 2.18 9.79
C GLY A 382 13.37 0.97 10.66
N ASP A 383 13.67 1.07 11.95
CA ASP A 383 13.48 -0.01 12.90
C ASP A 383 12.04 0.04 13.44
N PHE A 384 11.40 -1.09 13.61
CA PHE A 384 10.10 -1.16 14.26
C PHE A 384 9.94 -2.39 15.14
N ALA A 385 9.12 -2.27 16.17
CA ALA A 385 8.62 -3.36 16.96
C ALA A 385 7.14 -3.14 17.29
N LEU A 386 6.33 -4.15 17.08
CA LEU A 386 4.89 -4.14 17.33
C LEU A 386 4.55 -5.34 18.20
N ALA A 387 3.92 -5.11 19.36
CA ALA A 387 3.44 -6.16 20.24
C ALA A 387 1.94 -5.98 20.48
N SER A 388 1.15 -7.05 20.35
CA SER A 388 -0.28 -7.00 20.57
C SER A 388 -0.75 -8.18 21.38
N PHE A 389 -1.71 -7.92 22.24
CA PHE A 389 -2.47 -8.94 22.95
C PHE A 389 -3.95 -8.71 22.73
N ASP A 390 -4.65 -9.76 22.32
CA ASP A 390 -6.05 -9.73 21.99
C ASP A 390 -6.80 -10.80 22.80
N TYR A 391 -7.97 -10.46 23.27
CA TYR A 391 -8.90 -11.38 23.90
C TYR A 391 -10.29 -11.23 23.30
N ALA A 392 -10.95 -12.34 23.07
CA ALA A 392 -12.33 -12.32 22.61
C ALA A 392 -13.16 -13.38 23.36
N HIS A 393 -14.39 -12.99 23.74
CA HIS A 393 -15.37 -13.85 24.39
C HIS A 393 -16.68 -13.86 23.64
N LYS A 394 -17.14 -15.05 23.27
CA LYS A 394 -18.45 -15.30 22.68
C LYS A 394 -19.42 -15.74 23.76
N PHE A 395 -20.50 -15.00 23.96
CA PHE A 395 -21.55 -15.33 24.88
C PHE A 395 -22.54 -16.36 24.26
N GLU A 396 -23.31 -17.04 25.09
CA GLU A 396 -24.29 -18.03 24.66
C GLU A 396 -25.37 -17.44 23.73
N ASP A 397 -25.71 -16.17 23.92
CA ASP A 397 -26.67 -15.44 23.06
C ASP A 397 -26.08 -14.99 21.70
N LYS A 398 -24.86 -15.43 21.37
CA LYS A 398 -24.08 -15.07 20.17
C LYS A 398 -23.59 -13.62 20.13
N SER A 399 -23.72 -12.86 21.22
CA SER A 399 -23.01 -11.59 21.36
C SER A 399 -21.51 -11.86 21.60
N LYS A 400 -20.67 -10.82 21.38
CA LYS A 400 -19.23 -10.96 21.49
C LYS A 400 -18.59 -9.72 22.07
N LEU A 401 -17.69 -9.92 23.01
CA LEU A 401 -16.79 -8.91 23.55
C LEU A 401 -15.39 -9.15 22.99
N SER A 402 -14.71 -8.10 22.53
CA SER A 402 -13.32 -8.19 22.12
C SER A 402 -12.53 -7.05 22.73
N ALA A 403 -11.36 -7.35 23.27
CA ALA A 403 -10.42 -6.35 23.80
C ALA A 403 -9.05 -6.54 23.17
N SER A 404 -8.37 -5.43 22.87
CA SER A 404 -7.03 -5.44 22.28
C SER A 404 -6.16 -4.38 22.91
N VAL A 405 -4.91 -4.75 23.22
CA VAL A 405 -3.84 -3.83 23.58
C VAL A 405 -2.75 -3.96 22.52
N LEU A 406 -2.28 -2.84 22.01
CA LEU A 406 -1.20 -2.77 21.05
C LEU A 406 -0.16 -1.77 21.54
N TYR A 407 1.10 -2.16 21.50
CA TYR A 407 2.25 -1.28 21.69
C TYR A 407 3.10 -1.30 20.43
N GLU A 408 3.56 -0.12 20.01
CA GLU A 408 4.42 0.07 18.85
C GLU A 408 5.59 0.94 19.21
N TYR A 409 6.77 0.51 18.82
CA TYR A 409 7.99 1.31 18.78
C TYR A 409 8.44 1.43 17.32
N THR A 410 8.79 2.63 16.90
CA THR A 410 9.39 2.87 15.59
C THR A 410 10.54 3.85 15.74
N PHE A 411 11.65 3.57 15.09
CA PHE A 411 12.77 4.50 14.96
C PHE A 411 12.96 4.82 13.48
N LEU A 412 12.84 6.09 13.14
CA LEU A 412 13.11 6.61 11.81
C LEU A 412 14.21 7.65 11.93
N GLY A 413 15.26 7.53 11.14
CA GLY A 413 16.37 8.50 11.23
C GLY A 413 17.63 8.01 10.57
N GLY A 414 18.75 8.49 11.05
CA GLY A 414 20.09 8.13 10.61
C GLY A 414 20.86 9.32 10.05
N PRO A 415 22.19 9.19 9.95
CA PRO A 415 23.06 10.28 9.51
C PRO A 415 22.93 10.58 8.02
N THR A 416 23.25 11.81 7.67
CA THR A 416 23.60 12.24 6.32
C THR A 416 25.00 12.85 6.40
N GLU A 417 25.90 12.37 5.58
CA GLU A 417 27.26 12.94 5.41
C GLU A 417 27.34 13.54 4.01
N ASN A 418 27.93 14.71 3.91
CA ASN A 418 27.94 15.49 2.69
C ASN A 418 29.30 16.18 2.54
N ASP A 419 30.12 15.74 1.60
CA ASP A 419 31.41 16.29 1.31
C ASP A 419 31.43 16.95 -0.07
N ASN A 420 31.77 18.23 -0.11
CA ASN A 420 31.99 18.96 -1.36
C ASN A 420 33.48 18.98 -1.64
N VAL A 421 33.88 18.43 -2.81
CA VAL A 421 35.28 18.25 -3.19
C VAL A 421 35.57 18.82 -4.58
N SER A 422 36.79 19.05 -4.86
CA SER A 422 37.29 19.52 -6.16
C SER A 422 36.93 18.55 -7.27
N ASP A 423 36.49 19.09 -8.41
CA ASP A 423 36.20 18.33 -9.64
C ASP A 423 37.46 17.97 -10.42
N THR A 424 38.62 18.59 -10.09
CA THR A 424 39.88 18.37 -10.80
C THR A 424 40.76 17.28 -10.19
N ASP A 425 40.78 17.18 -8.85
CA ASP A 425 41.62 16.19 -8.17
C ASP A 425 40.86 15.20 -7.30
N TYR A 426 39.54 15.42 -7.09
CA TYR A 426 38.60 14.60 -6.30
C TYR A 426 39.00 14.38 -4.84
N THR A 427 40.01 15.04 -4.35
CA THR A 427 40.60 14.84 -3.01
C THR A 427 40.60 16.13 -2.18
N THR A 428 40.72 17.29 -2.82
CA THR A 428 40.64 18.57 -2.14
C THR A 428 39.24 18.84 -1.64
N VAL A 429 39.06 18.81 -0.32
CA VAL A 429 37.78 19.03 0.33
C VAL A 429 37.56 20.52 0.51
N TYR A 430 36.42 21.03 0.07
CA TYR A 430 35.98 22.42 0.30
C TYR A 430 35.17 22.55 1.59
N GLN A 431 34.19 21.66 1.76
CA GLN A 431 33.23 21.73 2.87
C GLN A 431 32.78 20.31 3.22
N GLN A 432 32.58 20.05 4.51
CA GLN A 432 32.01 18.84 5.04
C GLN A 432 30.80 19.16 5.91
N GLU A 433 29.74 18.40 5.77
CA GLU A 433 28.51 18.53 6.57
C GLU A 433 28.09 17.17 7.12
N LYS A 434 27.63 17.15 8.38
CA LYS A 434 27.06 15.97 9.03
C LYS A 434 25.73 16.35 9.66
N ASN A 435 24.72 15.60 9.30
CA ASN A 435 23.39 15.75 9.88
C ASN A 435 23.02 14.43 10.54
N THR A 436 22.71 14.46 11.83
CA THR A 436 22.21 13.32 12.58
C THR A 436 20.75 13.56 12.92
N ASN A 437 19.95 12.54 12.82
CA ASN A 437 18.51 12.63 12.88
C ASN A 437 17.99 11.36 13.57
N ASP A 438 17.64 11.48 14.84
CA ASP A 438 17.16 10.39 15.69
C ASP A 438 15.70 10.65 16.14
N ASN A 439 14.76 9.84 15.63
CA ASN A 439 13.33 10.06 15.83
C ASN A 439 12.61 8.80 16.36
N PRO A 440 12.77 8.46 17.65
CA PRO A 440 12.01 7.39 18.25
C PRO A 440 10.53 7.79 18.47
N LEU A 441 9.65 6.88 18.10
CA LEU A 441 8.20 6.98 18.26
C LEU A 441 7.72 5.81 19.13
N ASN A 442 6.98 6.14 20.19
CA ASN A 442 6.28 5.18 21.02
C ASN A 442 4.78 5.36 20.86
N GLY A 443 4.08 4.28 20.60
CA GLY A 443 2.64 4.28 20.41
C GLY A 443 1.96 3.22 21.27
N ALA A 444 0.87 3.57 21.92
CA ALA A 444 0.02 2.64 22.64
C ALA A 444 -1.43 2.77 22.14
N ARG A 445 -2.11 1.65 22.03
CA ARG A 445 -3.51 1.60 21.63
C ARG A 445 -4.26 0.58 22.48
N PHE A 446 -5.47 0.96 22.87
CA PHE A 446 -6.44 0.06 23.50
C PHE A 446 -7.74 0.13 22.71
N ASN A 447 -8.32 -1.03 22.43
CA ASN A 447 -9.63 -1.15 21.79
C ASN A 447 -10.51 -2.07 22.64
N LEU A 448 -11.78 -1.71 22.75
CA LEU A 448 -12.83 -2.52 23.37
C LEU A 448 -14.05 -2.47 22.47
N ASP A 449 -14.43 -3.61 21.92
CA ASP A 449 -15.52 -3.74 20.96
C ASP A 449 -16.57 -4.73 21.49
N TYR A 450 -17.84 -4.38 21.39
CA TYR A 450 -18.95 -5.23 21.72
C TYR A 450 -19.89 -5.40 20.53
N LYS A 451 -19.99 -6.63 20.08
CA LYS A 451 -20.91 -7.05 19.04
C LYS A 451 -22.15 -7.66 19.70
N TRP A 452 -23.28 -7.00 19.51
CA TRP A 452 -24.56 -7.43 20.05
C TRP A 452 -25.03 -8.70 19.37
N LYS A 453 -25.88 -9.47 20.05
CA LYS A 453 -26.53 -10.63 19.42
C LYS A 453 -27.21 -10.22 18.13
N PRO A 454 -27.18 -11.10 17.10
CA PRO A 454 -27.87 -10.81 15.84
C PRO A 454 -29.35 -10.54 16.03
N MET A 455 -29.86 -9.50 15.39
CA MET A 455 -31.27 -9.10 15.39
C MET A 455 -31.88 -9.33 14.00
N SER A 456 -33.20 -9.27 13.87
CA SER A 456 -33.89 -9.50 12.60
C SER A 456 -33.50 -8.54 11.49
N PHE A 457 -33.03 -7.34 11.85
CA PHE A 457 -32.54 -6.34 10.89
C PHE A 457 -31.02 -6.36 10.70
N GLY A 458 -30.25 -7.09 11.51
CA GLY A 458 -28.79 -7.16 11.39
C GLY A 458 -28.10 -7.19 12.73
N THR A 459 -26.84 -6.78 12.74
CA THR A 459 -25.97 -6.77 13.91
C THR A 459 -25.57 -5.32 14.25
N ILE A 460 -25.62 -4.98 15.52
CA ILE A 460 -25.09 -3.72 16.06
C ILE A 460 -23.68 -4.03 16.63
N GLU A 461 -22.72 -3.17 16.35
CA GLU A 461 -21.42 -3.15 17.00
C GLU A 461 -21.17 -1.77 17.59
N THR A 462 -20.63 -1.75 18.80
CA THR A 462 -20.21 -0.53 19.51
C THR A 462 -18.81 -0.73 20.03
N GLY A 463 -18.04 0.33 20.13
CA GLY A 463 -16.70 0.19 20.67
C GLY A 463 -16.10 1.53 21.13
N TYR A 464 -15.02 1.39 21.87
CA TYR A 464 -14.20 2.48 22.34
C TYR A 464 -12.74 2.22 21.98
N GLN A 465 -12.04 3.25 21.54
CA GLN A 465 -10.63 3.20 21.18
C GLN A 465 -9.89 4.33 21.88
N PHE A 466 -8.76 3.99 22.48
CA PHE A 466 -7.79 4.93 23.02
C PHE A 466 -6.49 4.79 22.24
N ARG A 467 -5.85 5.91 21.92
CA ARG A 467 -4.57 5.93 21.24
C ARG A 467 -3.69 7.03 21.86
N HIS A 468 -2.48 6.66 22.20
CA HIS A 468 -1.42 7.55 22.65
C HIS A 468 -0.23 7.42 21.70
N LEU A 469 0.36 8.54 21.33
CA LEU A 469 1.58 8.61 20.54
C LEU A 469 2.51 9.62 21.19
N ASP A 470 3.74 9.21 21.41
CA ASP A 470 4.86 10.04 21.87
C ASP A 470 6.00 9.88 20.86
N HIS A 471 6.36 10.97 20.20
CA HIS A 471 7.37 11.00 19.17
C HIS A 471 8.34 12.13 19.47
N THR A 472 9.60 11.80 19.69
CA THR A 472 10.68 12.79 19.88
C THR A 472 11.59 12.79 18.68
N GLY A 473 12.29 13.88 18.46
CA GLY A 473 13.32 14.00 17.42
C GLY A 473 14.46 14.85 17.93
N ASP A 474 15.68 14.35 17.67
CA ASP A 474 16.93 15.07 17.92
C ASP A 474 17.64 15.25 16.58
N PHE A 475 17.82 16.52 16.19
CA PHE A 475 18.42 16.92 14.94
C PHE A 475 19.68 17.71 15.23
N ASP A 476 20.82 17.14 14.92
CA ASP A 476 22.13 17.80 15.08
C ASP A 476 22.77 17.99 13.70
N TYR A 477 22.99 19.23 13.33
CA TYR A 477 23.62 19.60 12.08
C TYR A 477 24.97 20.26 12.37
N GLN A 478 26.04 19.68 11.81
CA GLN A 478 27.41 20.14 11.98
C GLN A 478 28.04 20.44 10.64
N ARG A 479 28.84 21.46 10.57
CA ARG A 479 29.61 21.88 9.38
C ARG A 479 31.08 22.13 9.71
N LYS A 480 31.92 21.89 8.71
CA LYS A 480 33.34 22.23 8.70
C LYS A 480 33.67 22.85 7.34
N ASN A 481 33.88 24.14 7.33
CA ASN A 481 34.29 24.89 6.13
C ASN A 481 35.78 24.87 5.94
N VAL A 482 36.27 23.84 5.27
CA VAL A 482 37.72 23.64 5.03
C VAL A 482 38.28 24.80 4.21
N PHE A 483 37.55 25.32 3.26
CA PHE A 483 37.94 26.48 2.42
C PHE A 483 38.13 27.77 3.23
N LEU A 484 37.54 27.88 4.42
CA LEU A 484 37.78 28.97 5.38
C LEU A 484 38.86 28.63 6.39
N GLY A 485 39.53 27.47 6.28
CA GLY A 485 40.56 27.03 7.18
C GLY A 485 40.06 26.35 8.47
N GLU A 486 38.79 26.00 8.54
CA GLU A 486 38.24 25.26 9.69
C GLU A 486 38.81 23.84 9.73
N THR A 487 39.23 23.40 10.92
CA THR A 487 39.81 22.06 11.15
C THR A 487 38.90 21.11 11.91
N ALA A 488 37.82 21.62 12.52
CA ALA A 488 36.85 20.85 13.30
C ALA A 488 35.44 21.12 12.84
N PHE A 489 34.56 20.14 13.06
CA PHE A 489 33.11 20.34 12.90
C PHE A 489 32.56 21.26 13.98
N THR A 490 31.70 22.18 13.59
CA THR A 490 30.95 23.08 14.49
C THR A 490 29.47 22.88 14.26
N GLN A 491 28.71 22.90 15.35
CA GLN A 491 27.26 22.85 15.24
C GLN A 491 26.74 24.12 14.56
N VAL A 492 25.77 23.97 13.65
CA VAL A 492 25.03 25.06 13.05
C VAL A 492 23.69 25.21 13.81
N PRO A 493 23.60 26.16 14.77
CA PRO A 493 22.48 26.19 15.73
C PRO A 493 21.10 26.42 15.08
N ASP A 494 21.07 27.15 13.95
CA ASP A 494 19.82 27.42 13.21
C ASP A 494 19.28 26.19 12.47
N PHE A 495 20.13 25.15 12.31
CA PHE A 495 19.79 23.87 11.66
C PHE A 495 19.75 22.71 12.66
N SER A 496 19.87 22.96 13.94
CA SER A 496 19.82 21.96 14.99
C SER A 496 18.63 22.21 15.91
N SER A 497 17.87 21.15 16.21
CA SER A 497 16.66 21.28 17.01
C SER A 497 16.28 19.99 17.75
N ASN A 498 15.57 20.15 18.86
CA ASN A 498 14.86 19.05 19.53
C ASN A 498 13.37 19.27 19.38
N ILE A 499 12.65 18.21 19.06
CA ILE A 499 11.20 18.21 18.93
C ILE A 499 10.55 17.14 19.80
N ALA A 500 9.31 17.39 20.22
CA ALA A 500 8.47 16.42 20.88
C ALA A 500 7.02 16.57 20.44
N LEU A 501 6.41 15.51 19.95
CA LEU A 501 5.01 15.44 19.56
C LEU A 501 4.29 14.44 20.46
N LYS A 502 3.33 14.93 21.22
CA LYS A 502 2.36 14.08 21.92
C LYS A 502 1.00 14.18 21.26
N ARG A 503 0.34 13.06 21.09
CA ARG A 503 -1.01 12.98 20.53
C ARG A 503 -1.82 11.95 21.27
N ILE A 504 -2.98 12.39 21.80
CA ILE A 504 -3.94 11.53 22.48
C ILE A 504 -5.24 11.55 21.67
N ILE A 505 -5.81 10.38 21.44
CA ILE A 505 -7.08 10.23 20.71
C ILE A 505 -8.00 9.34 21.53
N HIS A 506 -9.21 9.82 21.79
CA HIS A 506 -10.32 9.06 22.31
C HIS A 506 -11.39 8.95 21.22
N ALA A 507 -11.87 7.75 20.98
CA ALA A 507 -12.92 7.55 20.00
C ALA A 507 -13.95 6.54 20.48
N ALA A 508 -15.22 6.85 20.26
CA ALA A 508 -16.32 5.92 20.44
C ALA A 508 -17.07 5.76 19.13
N TYR A 509 -17.54 4.55 18.82
CA TYR A 509 -18.29 4.30 17.61
C TYR A 509 -19.50 3.41 17.87
N ALA A 510 -20.49 3.55 17.00
CA ALA A 510 -21.59 2.62 16.87
C ALA A 510 -21.86 2.40 15.37
N GLN A 511 -22.08 1.15 14.99
CA GLN A 511 -22.43 0.78 13.63
C GLN A 511 -23.50 -0.31 13.60
N VAL A 512 -24.27 -0.34 12.53
CA VAL A 512 -25.22 -1.39 12.22
C VAL A 512 -24.87 -1.99 10.86
N SER A 513 -24.86 -3.30 10.77
CA SER A 513 -24.63 -4.04 9.54
C SER A 513 -25.65 -5.14 9.38
N GLY A 514 -26.08 -5.40 8.15
CA GLY A 514 -27.06 -6.44 7.90
C GLY A 514 -27.34 -6.64 6.42
N GLY A 515 -28.18 -7.64 6.16
CA GLY A 515 -28.68 -7.93 4.82
C GLY A 515 -30.14 -8.39 4.88
N LYS A 516 -30.97 -7.86 3.97
CA LYS A 516 -32.36 -8.28 3.81
C LYS A 516 -32.71 -8.34 2.33
N ASN A 517 -33.21 -9.49 1.88
CA ASN A 517 -33.47 -9.77 0.47
C ASN A 517 -32.24 -9.52 -0.41
N LYS A 518 -32.32 -8.53 -1.31
CA LYS A 518 -31.25 -8.16 -2.24
C LYS A 518 -30.33 -7.05 -1.71
N TRP A 519 -30.55 -6.56 -0.52
CA TRP A 519 -29.81 -5.46 0.07
C TRP A 519 -28.87 -5.93 1.16
N ASP A 520 -27.61 -5.50 1.11
CA ASP A 520 -26.68 -5.54 2.21
C ASP A 520 -26.32 -4.09 2.57
N TYR A 521 -26.13 -3.82 3.86
CA TYR A 521 -25.83 -2.47 4.33
C TYR A 521 -24.92 -2.47 5.54
N ASN A 522 -24.18 -1.40 5.65
CA ASN A 522 -23.41 -1.02 6.82
C ASN A 522 -23.49 0.50 6.99
N ALA A 523 -23.84 0.95 8.18
CA ALA A 523 -23.88 2.37 8.51
C ALA A 523 -23.37 2.57 9.93
N GLY A 524 -22.52 3.57 10.14
CA GLY A 524 -21.95 3.83 11.46
C GLY A 524 -21.53 5.27 11.64
N LEU A 525 -21.37 5.62 12.91
CA LEU A 525 -20.94 6.93 13.35
C LEU A 525 -19.80 6.75 14.36
N ARG A 526 -18.71 7.47 14.16
CA ARG A 526 -17.58 7.56 15.07
C ARG A 526 -17.44 8.99 15.57
N LEU A 527 -17.42 9.17 16.87
CA LEU A 527 -17.04 10.41 17.54
C LEU A 527 -15.58 10.31 17.96
N GLU A 528 -14.79 11.29 17.62
CA GLU A 528 -13.36 11.30 17.92
C GLU A 528 -12.96 12.64 18.52
N SER A 529 -12.25 12.58 19.65
CA SER A 529 -11.54 13.71 20.27
C SER A 529 -10.05 13.47 20.10
N MET A 530 -9.34 14.46 19.58
CA MET A 530 -7.89 14.45 19.46
C MET A 530 -7.32 15.68 20.14
N ASP A 531 -6.30 15.45 20.95
CA ASP A 531 -5.42 16.47 21.50
C ASP A 531 -4.00 16.24 20.95
N ARG A 532 -3.33 17.30 20.48
CA ARG A 532 -1.97 17.30 19.96
C ARG A 532 -1.18 18.46 20.55
N GLU A 533 -0.09 18.14 21.22
CA GLU A 533 0.94 19.06 21.67
C GLU A 533 2.23 18.82 20.87
N TYR A 534 2.74 19.84 20.21
CA TYR A 534 4.02 19.83 19.52
C TYR A 534 4.96 20.87 20.14
N LYS A 535 6.12 20.42 20.59
CA LYS A 535 7.16 21.25 21.19
C LYS A 535 8.38 21.24 20.29
N GLU A 536 9.00 22.41 20.13
CA GLU A 536 10.18 22.60 19.32
C GLU A 536 11.15 23.56 20.01
N LYS A 537 12.41 23.17 20.06
CA LYS A 537 13.49 24.02 20.57
C LYS A 537 14.64 24.01 19.56
N LEU A 538 14.87 25.13 18.89
CA LEU A 538 16.07 25.34 18.08
C LEU A 538 17.29 25.49 18.99
N ALA A 539 18.47 25.01 18.56
CA ALA A 539 19.71 25.17 19.31
C ALA A 539 20.13 26.67 19.43
N SER A 540 19.72 27.48 18.43
CA SER A 540 19.91 28.95 18.47
C SER A 540 18.93 29.68 19.38
N ALA A 541 17.84 29.07 19.84
CA ALA A 541 16.82 29.68 20.64
C ALA A 541 16.99 29.42 22.15
N THR A 542 16.74 30.41 22.98
CA THR A 542 16.72 30.26 24.45
C THR A 542 15.46 29.58 24.95
N GLU A 543 14.33 29.75 24.27
CA GLU A 543 13.02 29.28 24.70
C GLU A 543 12.51 28.14 23.78
N GLN A 544 11.69 27.28 24.34
CA GLN A 544 10.97 26.25 23.64
C GLN A 544 9.60 26.73 23.20
N ASN A 545 9.29 26.59 21.92
CA ASN A 545 7.97 26.86 21.38
C ASN A 545 7.03 25.68 21.60
N THR A 546 5.76 25.97 21.90
CA THR A 546 4.71 24.95 22.05
C THR A 546 3.53 25.30 21.17
N TYR A 547 3.09 24.32 20.35
CA TYR A 547 1.97 24.45 19.43
C TYR A 547 0.92 23.40 19.79
N GLN A 548 -0.31 23.84 20.05
CA GLN A 548 -1.42 22.97 20.38
C GLN A 548 -2.45 22.97 19.27
N TYR A 549 -3.06 21.80 19.05
CA TYR A 549 -4.18 21.64 18.14
C TYR A 549 -5.08 20.50 18.62
N ASP A 550 -6.35 20.82 18.83
CA ASP A 550 -7.36 19.88 19.27
C ASP A 550 -8.61 19.91 18.38
N TYR A 551 -9.36 18.84 18.39
CA TYR A 551 -10.69 18.77 17.80
C TYR A 551 -11.58 17.70 18.43
N VAL A 552 -12.89 17.94 18.38
CA VAL A 552 -13.92 16.91 18.56
C VAL A 552 -14.76 16.86 17.30
N LYS A 553 -14.80 15.72 16.61
CA LYS A 553 -15.46 15.58 15.31
C LYS A 553 -16.18 14.25 15.15
N LEU A 554 -17.24 14.28 14.34
CA LEU A 554 -17.98 13.11 13.90
C LEU A 554 -17.45 12.63 12.53
N PHE A 555 -17.28 11.32 12.42
CA PHE A 555 -16.84 10.62 11.22
C PHE A 555 -17.92 9.58 10.83
N PRO A 556 -18.95 9.98 10.07
CA PRO A 556 -19.95 9.06 9.54
C PRO A 556 -19.38 8.18 8.43
N SER A 557 -19.89 6.96 8.34
CA SER A 557 -19.64 6.04 7.24
C SER A 557 -20.92 5.28 6.90
N ALA A 558 -21.13 5.00 5.62
CA ALA A 558 -22.24 4.20 5.15
C ALA A 558 -21.85 3.45 3.88
N SER A 559 -22.28 2.19 3.77
CA SER A 559 -22.14 1.40 2.56
C SER A 559 -23.44 0.65 2.31
N LEU A 560 -23.91 0.67 1.08
CA LEU A 560 -25.12 0.01 0.65
C LEU A 560 -24.81 -0.81 -0.61
N GLN A 561 -25.19 -2.08 -0.62
CA GLN A 561 -25.05 -2.95 -1.78
C GLN A 561 -26.40 -3.52 -2.17
N TYR A 562 -26.71 -3.46 -3.46
CA TYR A 562 -27.86 -4.07 -4.06
C TYR A 562 -27.43 -5.23 -4.95
N LYS A 563 -27.92 -6.43 -4.66
CA LYS A 563 -27.72 -7.64 -5.46
C LYS A 563 -28.77 -7.63 -6.58
N VAL A 564 -28.39 -7.16 -7.77
CA VAL A 564 -29.26 -7.20 -8.96
C VAL A 564 -29.64 -8.65 -9.25
N ASN A 565 -28.64 -9.52 -9.21
CA ASN A 565 -28.71 -10.99 -9.25
C ASN A 565 -27.43 -11.57 -8.62
N ASP A 566 -27.30 -12.91 -8.58
CA ASP A 566 -26.17 -13.60 -7.95
C ASP A 566 -24.78 -13.27 -8.57
N LYS A 567 -24.75 -12.62 -9.73
CA LYS A 567 -23.53 -12.29 -10.47
C LYS A 567 -23.28 -10.79 -10.56
N THR A 568 -24.26 -9.94 -10.22
CA THR A 568 -24.16 -8.49 -10.41
C THR A 568 -24.58 -7.77 -9.15
N ASN A 569 -23.67 -6.97 -8.61
CA ASN A 569 -23.89 -6.13 -7.45
C ASN A 569 -23.63 -4.66 -7.81
N ILE A 570 -24.45 -3.76 -7.26
CA ILE A 570 -24.24 -2.31 -7.30
C ILE A 570 -23.97 -1.87 -5.86
N LYS A 571 -22.97 -1.03 -5.67
CA LYS A 571 -22.54 -0.53 -4.36
C LYS A 571 -22.54 0.99 -4.36
N ALA A 572 -22.99 1.59 -3.27
CA ALA A 572 -22.77 3.00 -2.94
C ALA A 572 -22.11 3.07 -1.56
N ALA A 573 -21.12 3.94 -1.40
CA ALA A 573 -20.48 4.12 -0.10
C ALA A 573 -20.10 5.59 0.13
N TYR A 574 -20.16 6.02 1.38
CA TYR A 574 -19.68 7.31 1.85
C TYR A 574 -18.82 7.10 3.10
N SER A 575 -17.74 7.83 3.22
CA SER A 575 -16.95 7.91 4.46
C SER A 575 -16.32 9.27 4.63
N LYS A 576 -16.32 9.77 5.87
CA LYS A 576 -15.54 10.92 6.29
C LYS A 576 -14.26 10.45 6.96
N ARG A 577 -13.14 11.06 6.59
CA ARG A 577 -11.80 10.65 7.04
C ARG A 577 -10.97 11.84 7.49
N VAL A 578 -9.84 11.56 8.12
CA VAL A 578 -8.83 12.56 8.48
C VAL A 578 -7.44 12.07 8.09
N GLN A 579 -6.58 12.98 7.63
CA GLN A 579 -5.15 12.77 7.55
C GLN A 579 -4.48 13.67 8.57
N ARG A 580 -3.90 13.04 9.59
CA ARG A 580 -3.16 13.75 10.64
C ARG A 580 -1.75 14.07 10.15
N THR A 581 -1.23 15.19 10.66
CA THR A 581 0.15 15.62 10.35
C THR A 581 1.16 14.69 11.01
N THR A 582 2.27 14.45 10.31
CA THR A 582 3.44 13.73 10.85
C THR A 582 4.44 14.70 11.44
N THR A 583 5.31 14.24 12.32
CA THR A 583 6.39 15.03 12.93
C THR A 583 7.31 15.60 11.86
N PHE A 584 7.67 14.80 10.87
CA PHE A 584 8.49 15.23 9.74
C PHE A 584 7.93 16.46 9.00
N LYS A 585 6.63 16.43 8.68
CA LYS A 585 5.97 17.58 8.01
C LYS A 585 5.81 18.81 8.92
N MET A 586 5.87 18.62 10.22
CA MET A 586 5.75 19.72 11.21
C MET A 586 7.08 20.28 11.66
N ASN A 587 8.17 19.54 11.47
CA ASN A 587 9.50 20.02 11.85
C ASN A 587 9.91 21.23 11.02
N SER A 588 9.99 22.40 11.66
CA SER A 588 10.35 23.65 11.00
C SER A 588 11.86 23.79 10.72
N PHE A 589 12.63 22.80 11.11
CA PHE A 589 14.06 22.70 10.84
C PHE A 589 14.29 22.54 9.33
N ALA A 590 15.21 23.35 8.80
CA ALA A 590 15.62 23.29 7.40
C ALA A 590 16.74 22.25 7.23
N GLU A 591 16.39 21.05 6.77
CA GLU A 591 17.38 20.02 6.40
C GLU A 591 17.93 20.31 5.01
N ARG A 592 19.25 20.28 4.84
CA ARG A 592 19.89 20.33 3.50
C ARG A 592 19.79 18.96 2.86
N GLU A 593 18.92 18.83 1.89
CA GLU A 593 18.72 17.56 1.18
C GLU A 593 19.79 17.32 0.11
N HIS A 594 20.16 18.40 -0.59
CA HIS A 594 21.21 18.49 -1.61
C HIS A 594 21.85 19.86 -1.53
N SER A 595 22.95 20.07 -2.24
CA SER A 595 23.66 21.35 -2.23
C SER A 595 22.78 22.55 -2.58
N GLU A 596 21.74 22.35 -3.42
CA GLU A 596 20.88 23.38 -3.93
C GLU A 596 19.51 23.51 -3.21
N VAL A 597 19.20 22.64 -2.22
CA VAL A 597 17.82 22.50 -1.70
C VAL A 597 17.78 22.32 -0.19
N TYR A 598 17.01 23.14 0.49
CA TYR A 598 16.49 22.88 1.85
C TYR A 598 15.12 22.18 1.80
N GLU A 599 14.85 21.32 2.77
CA GLU A 599 13.52 20.80 3.05
C GLU A 599 13.10 21.16 4.48
N GLN A 600 11.89 21.68 4.64
CA GLN A 600 11.41 22.27 5.89
C GLN A 600 9.93 21.95 6.10
N GLY A 601 9.54 21.62 7.32
CA GLY A 601 8.15 21.50 7.72
C GLY A 601 7.52 22.81 8.17
N ASP A 602 6.23 22.73 8.56
CA ASP A 602 5.48 23.83 9.19
C ASP A 602 4.83 23.32 10.49
N ASN A 603 5.28 23.87 11.61
CA ASN A 603 4.82 23.51 12.96
C ASN A 603 3.34 23.87 13.22
N LYS A 604 2.72 24.71 12.38
CA LYS A 604 1.31 25.16 12.46
C LYS A 604 0.36 24.31 11.61
N LEU A 605 0.84 23.25 10.96
CA LEU A 605 0.02 22.40 10.10
C LEU A 605 -1.21 21.86 10.82
N LYS A 606 -2.36 21.97 10.16
CA LYS A 606 -3.65 21.40 10.56
C LYS A 606 -3.90 20.09 9.81
N PRO A 607 -4.61 19.13 10.41
CA PRO A 607 -5.03 17.90 9.72
C PRO A 607 -5.89 18.19 8.50
N GLU A 608 -5.78 17.33 7.49
CA GLU A 608 -6.69 17.32 6.35
C GLU A 608 -7.97 16.56 6.71
N PHE A 609 -9.13 17.07 6.29
CA PHE A 609 -10.42 16.40 6.43
C PHE A 609 -10.97 16.04 5.05
N ILE A 610 -11.37 14.78 4.91
CA ILE A 610 -11.68 14.17 3.63
C ILE A 610 -13.11 13.64 3.65
N ASP A 611 -13.90 13.98 2.64
CA ASP A 611 -15.19 13.38 2.33
C ASP A 611 -15.03 12.54 1.06
N LEU A 612 -15.37 11.25 1.13
CA LEU A 612 -15.28 10.29 0.03
C LEU A 612 -16.65 9.69 -0.28
N LEU A 613 -17.04 9.75 -1.54
CA LEU A 613 -18.25 9.11 -2.08
C LEU A 613 -17.85 8.14 -3.18
N GLU A 614 -18.45 6.94 -3.18
CA GLU A 614 -18.20 5.89 -4.18
C GLU A 614 -19.52 5.34 -4.72
N LEU A 615 -19.53 5.04 -6.02
CA LEU A 615 -20.59 4.28 -6.69
C LEU A 615 -19.95 3.21 -7.56
N GLY A 616 -20.19 1.95 -7.26
CA GLY A 616 -19.55 0.82 -7.93
C GLY A 616 -20.54 -0.20 -8.49
N VAL A 617 -20.11 -0.88 -9.54
CA VAL A 617 -20.76 -2.07 -10.09
C VAL A 617 -19.75 -3.18 -10.25
N ASN A 618 -20.12 -4.38 -9.87
CA ASN A 618 -19.31 -5.58 -10.02
C ASN A 618 -20.14 -6.66 -10.70
N LYS A 619 -19.61 -7.29 -11.75
CA LYS A 619 -20.28 -8.34 -12.49
C LYS A 619 -19.37 -9.52 -12.75
N ARG A 620 -19.81 -10.70 -12.35
CA ARG A 620 -19.15 -11.97 -12.63
C ARG A 620 -19.85 -12.67 -13.80
N TYR A 621 -19.07 -13.28 -14.68
CA TYR A 621 -19.58 -14.02 -15.83
C TYR A 621 -19.26 -15.51 -15.68
N LYS A 622 -19.88 -16.33 -16.52
CA LYS A 622 -19.52 -17.76 -16.64
C LYS A 622 -18.07 -17.88 -17.11
N GLY A 623 -17.38 -18.96 -16.75
CA GLY A 623 -15.97 -19.17 -17.12
C GLY A 623 -14.94 -18.45 -16.25
N GLY A 624 -15.36 -17.79 -15.15
CA GLY A 624 -14.46 -17.12 -14.20
C GLY A 624 -14.03 -15.72 -14.62
N HIS A 625 -14.67 -15.12 -15.61
CA HIS A 625 -14.48 -13.70 -15.93
C HIS A 625 -15.19 -12.81 -14.90
N ALA A 626 -14.59 -11.68 -14.60
CA ALA A 626 -15.19 -10.67 -13.73
C ALA A 626 -14.82 -9.26 -14.22
N VAL A 627 -15.72 -8.31 -14.08
CA VAL A 627 -15.45 -6.90 -14.35
C VAL A 627 -16.03 -6.06 -13.22
N TYR A 628 -15.38 -4.95 -12.93
CA TYR A 628 -15.93 -3.95 -12.03
C TYR A 628 -15.61 -2.53 -12.52
N ALA A 629 -16.44 -1.59 -12.10
CA ALA A 629 -16.22 -0.18 -12.26
C ALA A 629 -16.66 0.53 -10.97
N THR A 630 -15.86 1.49 -10.50
CA THR A 630 -16.19 2.32 -9.33
C THR A 630 -15.90 3.77 -9.67
N ALA A 631 -16.95 4.59 -9.76
CA ALA A 631 -16.80 6.04 -9.80
C ALA A 631 -16.64 6.57 -8.36
N TYR A 632 -15.79 7.56 -8.17
CA TYR A 632 -15.58 8.17 -6.87
C TYR A 632 -15.41 9.68 -6.95
N TYR A 633 -15.80 10.36 -5.87
CA TYR A 633 -15.55 11.75 -5.61
C TYR A 633 -14.87 11.90 -4.24
N ARG A 634 -13.74 12.58 -4.19
CA ARG A 634 -13.02 12.90 -2.95
C ARG A 634 -12.83 14.41 -2.83
N HIS A 635 -13.31 14.97 -1.73
CA HIS A 635 -13.09 16.36 -1.35
C HIS A 635 -12.20 16.43 -0.11
N THR A 636 -11.13 17.21 -0.17
CA THR A 636 -10.17 17.38 0.93
C THR A 636 -10.09 18.84 1.32
N LYS A 637 -10.21 19.12 2.63
CA LYS A 637 -10.00 20.43 3.24
C LYS A 637 -8.67 20.46 3.97
N ASN A 638 -8.04 21.64 4.03
CA ASN A 638 -6.72 21.86 4.63
C ASN A 638 -5.63 21.03 3.96
N VAL A 639 -5.67 20.91 2.64
CA VAL A 639 -4.70 20.12 1.88
C VAL A 639 -3.28 20.53 2.24
N ILE A 640 -2.44 19.55 2.57
CA ILE A 640 -1.03 19.75 2.85
C ILE A 640 -0.24 19.42 1.59
N ASN A 641 0.40 20.43 1.03
CA ASN A 641 1.30 20.26 -0.11
C ASN A 641 2.72 20.65 0.24
N ARG A 642 3.67 20.01 -0.42
CA ARG A 642 5.06 20.41 -0.49
C ARG A 642 5.21 21.41 -1.65
N VAL A 643 5.60 22.62 -1.33
CA VAL A 643 5.75 23.73 -2.28
C VAL A 643 7.17 24.25 -2.25
N ASN A 644 7.67 24.69 -3.39
CA ASN A 644 9.02 25.23 -3.53
C ASN A 644 9.00 26.76 -3.45
N THR A 645 9.91 27.33 -2.67
CA THR A 645 10.12 28.77 -2.50
C THR A 645 11.61 29.07 -2.57
N LEU A 646 11.97 30.34 -2.76
CA LEU A 646 13.35 30.80 -2.67
C LEU A 646 13.57 31.53 -1.34
N VAL A 647 14.65 31.18 -0.66
CA VAL A 647 15.10 31.84 0.57
C VAL A 647 16.56 32.28 0.41
N TYR A 648 17.03 33.24 1.23
CA TYR A 648 18.45 33.48 1.34
C TYR A 648 19.14 32.30 2.03
N GLU A 649 20.40 32.07 1.64
CA GLU A 649 21.27 31.14 2.35
C GLU A 649 21.43 31.66 3.79
N LYS A 650 21.02 30.86 4.78
CA LYS A 650 20.84 31.36 6.15
C LYS A 650 22.15 31.73 6.86
N ASP A 651 23.23 31.11 6.52
CA ASP A 651 24.50 31.31 7.26
C ASP A 651 25.66 31.88 6.42
N GLY A 652 25.42 32.17 5.15
CA GLY A 652 26.38 32.87 4.27
C GLY A 652 27.77 32.19 4.11
N ALA A 653 27.91 30.99 4.66
CA ALA A 653 29.18 30.29 4.77
C ALA A 653 29.30 29.11 3.79
N ASN A 654 28.63 29.19 2.65
CA ASN A 654 28.82 28.23 1.60
C ASN A 654 30.07 28.56 0.77
N PHE A 655 30.90 27.55 0.42
CA PHE A 655 32.06 27.74 -0.44
C PHE A 655 31.68 28.20 -1.85
N VAL A 656 30.44 27.93 -2.28
CA VAL A 656 29.85 28.54 -3.48
C VAL A 656 29.01 29.76 -3.04
N VAL A 657 29.28 30.93 -3.62
CA VAL A 657 28.54 32.15 -3.32
C VAL A 657 27.09 32.01 -3.81
N ASN A 658 26.23 31.70 -2.86
CA ASN A 658 24.78 31.54 -3.10
C ASN A 658 24.04 32.60 -2.31
N ASP A 659 23.45 33.56 -2.99
CA ASP A 659 22.53 34.51 -2.38
C ASP A 659 21.13 33.94 -2.17
N SER A 660 20.76 32.88 -2.89
CA SER A 660 19.44 32.24 -2.88
C SER A 660 19.55 30.73 -3.04
N ILE A 661 18.70 30.02 -2.30
CA ILE A 661 18.58 28.57 -2.34
C ILE A 661 17.11 28.18 -2.44
N LEU A 662 16.82 27.04 -3.08
CA LEU A 662 15.49 26.48 -3.11
C LEU A 662 15.09 25.93 -1.73
N ASN A 663 13.92 26.27 -1.25
CA ASN A 663 13.36 25.76 0.00
C ASN A 663 12.03 25.05 -0.25
N ARG A 664 11.96 23.77 0.06
CA ARG A 664 10.76 22.93 -0.01
C ARG A 664 10.04 22.99 1.32
N VAL A 665 8.84 23.54 1.32
CA VAL A 665 8.03 23.76 2.53
C VAL A 665 6.75 22.97 2.47
N TYR A 666 6.39 22.29 3.56
CA TYR A 666 5.05 21.74 3.74
C TYR A 666 4.12 22.82 4.28
N SER A 667 2.95 23.01 3.66
CA SER A 667 1.96 24.00 4.12
C SER A 667 0.52 23.55 3.84
N ASN A 668 -0.42 24.01 4.67
CA ASN A 668 -1.85 23.90 4.36
C ASN A 668 -2.21 24.94 3.30
N VAL A 669 -2.50 24.51 2.10
CA VAL A 669 -2.64 25.40 0.94
C VAL A 669 -4.08 25.65 0.51
N GLY A 670 -5.07 24.93 1.05
CA GLY A 670 -6.47 25.14 0.67
C GLY A 670 -7.27 23.84 0.61
N LYS A 671 -7.94 23.60 -0.50
CA LYS A 671 -8.81 22.45 -0.74
C LYS A 671 -8.45 21.75 -2.06
N SER A 672 -8.79 20.47 -2.14
CA SER A 672 -8.69 19.73 -3.41
C SER A 672 -9.93 18.88 -3.67
N ASN A 673 -10.17 18.61 -4.95
CA ASN A 673 -11.19 17.70 -5.43
C ASN A 673 -10.56 16.64 -6.34
N ALA A 674 -10.97 15.40 -6.19
CA ALA A 674 -10.66 14.34 -7.14
C ALA A 674 -11.94 13.65 -7.58
N VAL A 675 -12.18 13.61 -8.89
CA VAL A 675 -13.29 12.90 -9.52
C VAL A 675 -12.69 11.83 -10.42
N GLY A 676 -13.03 10.58 -10.18
CA GLY A 676 -12.40 9.51 -10.94
C GLY A 676 -13.25 8.27 -11.12
N ILE A 677 -12.72 7.37 -11.95
CA ILE A 677 -13.26 6.05 -12.19
C ILE A 677 -12.13 5.02 -12.10
N GLU A 678 -12.37 3.99 -11.30
CA GLU A 678 -11.54 2.80 -11.20
C GLU A 678 -12.22 1.66 -11.97
N LEU A 679 -11.47 0.99 -12.82
CA LEU A 679 -11.93 -0.12 -13.64
C LEU A 679 -11.06 -1.34 -13.36
N GLY A 680 -11.66 -2.53 -13.41
CA GLY A 680 -10.88 -3.74 -13.38
C GLY A 680 -11.58 -4.91 -14.04
N ALA A 681 -10.77 -5.80 -14.60
CA ALA A 681 -11.25 -6.99 -15.27
C ALA A 681 -10.34 -8.18 -15.00
N THR A 682 -10.94 -9.32 -14.69
CA THR A 682 -10.30 -10.63 -14.77
C THR A 682 -10.85 -11.34 -16.00
N ILE A 683 -9.98 -11.69 -16.93
CA ILE A 683 -10.35 -12.30 -18.21
C ILE A 683 -9.61 -13.64 -18.33
N LYS A 684 -10.33 -14.73 -18.34
CA LYS A 684 -9.80 -16.08 -18.66
C LYS A 684 -9.91 -16.29 -20.15
N ALA A 685 -8.87 -15.89 -20.90
CA ALA A 685 -8.85 -16.02 -22.36
C ALA A 685 -8.87 -17.50 -22.79
N SER A 686 -8.29 -18.38 -21.96
CA SER A 686 -8.39 -19.83 -22.10
C SER A 686 -8.29 -20.50 -20.73
N LYS A 687 -8.32 -21.83 -20.67
CA LYS A 687 -8.05 -22.60 -19.43
C LYS A 687 -6.68 -22.29 -18.84
N ASN A 688 -5.73 -21.92 -19.71
CA ASN A 688 -4.34 -21.72 -19.36
C ASN A 688 -3.92 -20.24 -19.36
N TRP A 689 -4.79 -19.31 -19.79
CA TRP A 689 -4.44 -17.91 -19.93
C TRP A 689 -5.40 -17.00 -19.16
N THR A 690 -4.90 -16.40 -18.11
CA THR A 690 -5.64 -15.47 -17.25
C THR A 690 -4.99 -14.09 -17.30
N ASN A 691 -5.80 -13.08 -17.57
CA ASN A 691 -5.40 -11.69 -17.57
C ASN A 691 -6.13 -10.94 -16.45
N PHE A 692 -5.39 -10.17 -15.68
CA PHE A 692 -5.92 -9.20 -14.74
C PHE A 692 -5.51 -7.80 -15.21
N ILE A 693 -6.50 -6.94 -15.43
CA ILE A 693 -6.29 -5.56 -15.91
C ILE A 693 -7.00 -4.63 -14.94
N GLY A 694 -6.28 -3.66 -14.42
CA GLY A 694 -6.80 -2.58 -13.60
C GLY A 694 -6.45 -1.23 -14.21
N ALA A 695 -7.35 -0.25 -14.10
CA ALA A 695 -7.11 1.12 -14.50
C ALA A 695 -7.75 2.09 -13.51
N ASN A 696 -7.12 3.23 -13.29
CA ASN A 696 -7.67 4.34 -12.53
C ASN A 696 -7.46 5.62 -13.31
N ILE A 697 -8.53 6.35 -13.57
CA ILE A 697 -8.53 7.62 -14.31
C ILE A 697 -9.24 8.64 -13.45
N TYR A 698 -8.58 9.75 -13.13
CA TYR A 698 -9.17 10.80 -12.32
C TYR A 698 -8.68 12.20 -12.69
N ASN A 699 -9.56 13.15 -12.56
CA ASN A 699 -9.23 14.56 -12.56
C ASN A 699 -8.95 14.98 -11.12
N TYR A 700 -7.80 15.63 -10.89
CA TYR A 700 -7.40 16.16 -9.59
C TYR A 700 -7.18 17.66 -9.71
N ALA A 701 -7.92 18.41 -8.91
CA ALA A 701 -7.85 19.87 -8.88
C ALA A 701 -7.51 20.35 -7.46
N ILE A 702 -6.57 21.29 -7.37
CA ILE A 702 -6.22 22.05 -6.16
C ILE A 702 -6.72 23.49 -6.34
N ASP A 703 -7.39 24.01 -5.32
CA ASP A 703 -7.75 25.41 -5.18
C ASP A 703 -7.09 25.92 -3.89
N GLY A 704 -5.98 26.65 -4.06
CA GLY A 704 -5.12 26.96 -2.94
C GLY A 704 -4.24 28.18 -3.13
N MET A 705 -3.78 28.66 -1.97
CA MET A 705 -2.88 29.81 -1.85
C MET A 705 -1.81 29.49 -0.81
N LEU A 706 -0.56 29.79 -1.14
CA LEU A 706 0.57 29.76 -0.24
C LEU A 706 0.93 31.19 0.15
N THR A 707 0.98 31.48 1.46
CA THR A 707 1.54 32.73 1.98
C THR A 707 2.92 32.43 2.56
N PHE A 708 3.93 33.04 2.03
CA PHE A 708 5.33 32.76 2.40
C PHE A 708 6.19 34.02 2.38
N ASN A 709 7.17 34.09 3.31
CA ASN A 709 8.20 35.14 3.28
C ASN A 709 9.23 34.80 2.20
N HIS A 710 9.30 35.62 1.18
CA HIS A 710 10.27 35.49 0.12
C HIS A 710 11.68 35.93 0.58
N ARG A 711 12.71 35.65 -0.23
CA ARG A 711 14.12 36.03 0.03
C ARG A 711 14.35 37.50 0.36
N ASP A 712 13.50 38.39 -0.12
CA ASP A 712 13.55 39.85 0.17
C ASP A 712 12.82 40.24 1.47
N ASN A 713 12.44 39.28 2.30
CA ASN A 713 11.64 39.44 3.51
C ASN A 713 10.24 40.03 3.30
N ILE A 714 9.76 40.07 2.06
CA ILE A 714 8.40 40.47 1.73
C ILE A 714 7.50 39.22 1.74
N THR A 715 6.43 39.30 2.52
CA THR A 715 5.39 38.21 2.49
C THR A 715 4.61 38.31 1.19
N ARG A 716 4.60 37.23 0.42
CA ARG A 716 3.86 37.10 -0.83
C ARG A 716 2.82 36.01 -0.75
N ASN A 717 1.74 36.21 -1.51
CA ASN A 717 0.71 35.23 -1.72
C ASN A 717 0.89 34.59 -3.10
N TYR A 718 1.08 33.27 -3.11
CA TYR A 718 1.29 32.51 -4.33
C TYR A 718 0.06 31.67 -4.63
N ASN A 719 -0.55 31.88 -5.78
CA ASN A 719 -1.60 31.01 -6.27
C ASN A 719 -0.97 29.68 -6.71
N ILE A 720 -1.46 28.58 -6.11
CA ILE A 720 -1.02 27.22 -6.42
C ILE A 720 -2.13 26.38 -7.03
N ASN A 721 -3.14 27.02 -7.63
CA ASN A 721 -4.21 26.30 -8.33
C ASN A 721 -3.62 25.43 -9.42
N SER A 722 -4.00 24.17 -9.44
CA SER A 722 -3.62 23.24 -10.48
C SER A 722 -4.74 22.27 -10.76
N GLU A 723 -4.81 21.80 -12.00
CA GLU A 723 -5.75 20.77 -12.42
C GLU A 723 -5.06 19.83 -13.41
N ALA A 724 -5.22 18.53 -13.18
CA ALA A 724 -4.68 17.50 -14.06
C ALA A 724 -5.60 16.30 -14.17
N THR A 725 -5.67 15.69 -15.34
CA THR A 725 -6.22 14.36 -15.53
C THR A 725 -5.08 13.36 -15.49
N ILE A 726 -5.13 12.49 -14.50
CA ILE A 726 -4.12 11.48 -14.21
C ILE A 726 -4.73 10.11 -14.48
N TYR A 727 -3.97 9.24 -15.15
CA TYR A 727 -4.38 7.87 -15.35
C TYR A 727 -3.24 6.89 -15.07
N SER A 728 -3.60 5.75 -14.53
CA SER A 728 -2.70 4.64 -14.29
C SER A 728 -3.36 3.32 -14.68
N PHE A 729 -2.56 2.34 -15.05
CA PHE A 729 -3.05 0.99 -15.30
C PHE A 729 -2.04 -0.06 -14.87
N ASN A 730 -2.58 -1.22 -14.51
CA ASN A 730 -1.83 -2.40 -14.09
C ASN A 730 -2.32 -3.57 -14.95
N VAL A 731 -1.42 -4.27 -15.57
CA VAL A 731 -1.71 -5.46 -16.36
C VAL A 731 -0.91 -6.62 -15.79
N ASN A 732 -1.58 -7.75 -15.53
CA ASN A 732 -0.94 -9.00 -15.17
C ASN A 732 -1.51 -10.09 -16.06
N SER A 733 -0.71 -10.61 -16.98
CA SER A 733 -1.06 -11.64 -17.94
C SER A 733 -0.29 -12.92 -17.63
N THR A 734 -0.99 -13.96 -17.18
CA THR A 734 -0.39 -15.24 -16.80
C THR A 734 -0.82 -16.32 -17.76
N TYR A 735 0.15 -16.93 -18.43
CA TYR A 735 -0.02 -18.09 -19.28
C TYR A 735 0.61 -19.31 -18.62
N SER A 736 -0.22 -20.31 -18.31
CA SER A 736 0.23 -21.61 -17.77
C SER A 736 0.44 -22.59 -18.91
N PHE A 737 1.62 -23.19 -18.96
CA PHE A 737 1.97 -24.22 -19.92
C PHE A 737 2.62 -25.37 -19.18
N TRP A 738 2.54 -26.58 -19.77
CA TRP A 738 2.78 -27.82 -19.03
C TRP A 738 1.89 -27.89 -17.77
N GLU A 739 2.04 -28.87 -16.94
CA GLU A 739 1.18 -29.03 -15.77
C GLU A 739 1.57 -28.09 -14.60
N ASN A 740 2.81 -27.60 -14.60
CA ASN A 740 3.44 -26.94 -13.43
C ASN A 740 4.36 -25.78 -13.79
N ALA A 741 4.19 -25.18 -14.96
CA ALA A 741 4.96 -24.00 -15.36
C ALA A 741 4.03 -22.86 -15.80
N SER A 742 4.45 -21.63 -15.59
CA SER A 742 3.73 -20.43 -16.02
C SER A 742 4.70 -19.29 -16.37
N LEU A 743 4.26 -18.46 -17.30
CA LEU A 743 4.90 -17.19 -17.65
C LEU A 743 3.93 -16.07 -17.32
N GLN A 744 4.38 -15.07 -16.57
CA GLN A 744 3.60 -13.89 -16.27
C GLN A 744 4.30 -12.65 -16.79
N PHE A 745 3.60 -11.87 -17.61
CA PHE A 745 3.95 -10.51 -17.94
C PHE A 745 3.17 -9.55 -17.05
N ALA A 746 3.86 -8.59 -16.44
CA ALA A 746 3.25 -7.54 -15.63
C ALA A 746 3.73 -6.16 -16.09
N LEU A 747 2.80 -5.21 -16.19
CA LEU A 747 3.10 -3.83 -16.55
C LEU A 747 2.34 -2.90 -15.60
N ASN A 748 3.07 -1.97 -14.98
CA ASN A 748 2.51 -0.86 -14.22
C ASN A 748 2.86 0.43 -14.96
N TYR A 749 1.89 1.32 -15.09
CA TYR A 749 2.02 2.59 -15.77
C TYR A 749 1.29 3.70 -15.01
N ILE A 750 1.92 4.87 -14.92
CA ILE A 750 1.29 6.12 -14.48
C ILE A 750 1.62 7.22 -15.50
N SER A 751 0.62 8.04 -15.85
CA SER A 751 0.75 9.14 -16.78
C SER A 751 1.59 10.31 -16.23
N ASP A 752 1.99 11.21 -17.11
CA ASP A 752 2.41 12.56 -16.73
C ASP A 752 1.32 13.20 -15.84
N ARG A 753 1.74 14.01 -14.87
CA ARG A 753 0.82 14.64 -13.92
C ARG A 753 1.30 16.01 -13.48
N ASN A 754 0.45 16.99 -13.56
CA ASN A 754 0.72 18.28 -12.97
C ASN A 754 0.67 18.17 -11.44
N THR A 755 1.58 18.85 -10.80
CA THR A 755 1.62 19.06 -9.35
C THR A 755 1.16 20.48 -9.01
N ALA A 756 1.19 20.87 -7.74
CA ALA A 756 0.84 22.23 -7.33
C ALA A 756 1.73 23.31 -7.98
N MET A 757 2.94 22.99 -8.40
CA MET A 757 3.91 23.95 -8.92
C MET A 757 4.75 23.42 -10.09
N GLY A 758 4.33 22.36 -10.76
CA GLY A 758 5.15 21.76 -11.80
C GLY A 758 4.55 20.50 -12.38
N GLU A 759 5.39 19.61 -12.82
CA GLU A 759 5.03 18.38 -13.51
C GLU A 759 5.93 17.21 -13.11
N ASP A 760 5.34 16.04 -12.87
CA ASP A 760 6.03 14.77 -12.83
C ASP A 760 5.78 14.01 -14.13
N SER A 761 6.83 13.54 -14.78
CA SER A 761 6.68 12.75 -16.01
C SER A 761 6.07 11.37 -15.72
N ARG A 762 5.57 10.75 -16.81
CA ARG A 762 5.13 9.35 -16.78
C ARG A 762 6.23 8.42 -16.27
N PHE A 763 5.78 7.31 -15.72
CA PHE A 763 6.66 6.23 -15.27
C PHE A 763 6.00 4.87 -15.52
N TYR A 764 6.76 3.87 -15.95
CA TYR A 764 6.24 2.52 -16.14
C TYR A 764 7.32 1.45 -15.90
N THR A 765 6.88 0.26 -15.48
CA THR A 765 7.75 -0.86 -15.15
C THR A 765 7.20 -2.14 -15.76
N PRO A 766 7.76 -2.62 -16.88
CA PRO A 766 7.43 -3.93 -17.43
C PRO A 766 8.26 -5.01 -16.74
N ASN A 767 7.64 -6.17 -16.48
CA ASN A 767 8.29 -7.29 -15.82
C ASN A 767 7.87 -8.60 -16.47
N LEU A 768 8.79 -9.56 -16.58
CA LEU A 768 8.52 -10.91 -17.05
C LEU A 768 8.96 -11.91 -15.98
N THR A 769 8.09 -12.86 -15.66
CA THR A 769 8.35 -13.85 -14.61
C THR A 769 8.04 -15.24 -15.14
N PHE A 770 9.04 -16.11 -15.10
CA PHE A 770 8.89 -17.53 -15.35
C PHE A 770 8.89 -18.28 -14.02
N LYS A 771 7.85 -19.08 -13.80
CA LYS A 771 7.69 -19.91 -12.60
C LYS A 771 7.52 -21.36 -12.99
N LYS A 772 8.23 -22.26 -12.29
CA LYS A 772 8.08 -23.70 -12.42
C LYS A 772 8.10 -24.37 -11.06
N THR A 773 7.23 -25.37 -10.88
CA THR A 773 7.19 -26.17 -9.66
C THR A 773 7.68 -27.59 -9.95
N PHE A 774 8.33 -28.19 -8.95
CA PHE A 774 8.93 -29.50 -8.99
C PHE A 774 8.54 -30.26 -7.71
N MET A 775 8.80 -31.58 -7.66
CA MET A 775 8.62 -32.41 -6.46
C MET A 775 7.20 -32.35 -5.91
N ASP A 776 6.19 -32.56 -6.75
CA ASP A 776 4.77 -32.43 -6.39
C ASP A 776 4.47 -31.06 -5.78
N ASP A 777 4.99 -29.99 -6.42
CA ASP A 777 4.91 -28.58 -6.02
C ASP A 777 5.58 -28.23 -4.67
N ARG A 778 6.49 -29.05 -4.15
CA ARG A 778 7.27 -28.72 -2.94
C ARG A 778 8.37 -27.70 -3.22
N LEU A 779 9.02 -27.79 -4.36
CA LEU A 779 10.04 -26.84 -4.81
C LEU A 779 9.47 -25.96 -5.91
N THR A 780 9.53 -24.65 -5.71
CA THR A 780 9.17 -23.65 -6.73
C THR A 780 10.42 -22.86 -7.11
N ALA A 781 10.74 -22.80 -8.38
CA ALA A 781 11.73 -21.89 -8.94
C ALA A 781 11.01 -20.77 -9.69
N THR A 782 11.41 -19.53 -9.40
CA THR A 782 10.86 -18.31 -10.03
C THR A 782 12.00 -17.46 -10.53
N LEU A 783 12.13 -17.35 -11.85
CA LEU A 783 13.07 -16.47 -12.53
C LEU A 783 12.32 -15.19 -12.89
N GLN A 784 12.85 -14.04 -12.48
CA GLN A 784 12.25 -12.74 -12.69
C GLN A 784 13.18 -11.84 -13.48
N TRP A 785 12.64 -11.20 -14.50
CA TRP A 785 13.25 -10.10 -15.22
C TRP A 785 12.40 -8.86 -14.99
N GLN A 786 12.92 -7.95 -14.18
CA GLN A 786 12.21 -6.79 -13.67
C GLN A 786 12.68 -5.51 -14.35
N ASN A 787 11.78 -4.57 -14.50
CA ASN A 787 12.04 -3.28 -15.14
C ASN A 787 12.73 -3.43 -16.50
N MET A 788 12.16 -4.30 -17.37
CA MET A 788 12.75 -4.62 -18.66
C MET A 788 12.90 -3.36 -19.54
N ASP A 789 14.06 -3.19 -20.15
CA ASP A 789 14.19 -2.23 -21.24
C ASP A 789 13.58 -2.83 -22.53
N MET A 790 12.41 -2.31 -22.88
CA MET A 790 11.70 -2.75 -24.11
C MET A 790 12.12 -1.97 -25.34
N GLY A 791 13.06 -1.02 -25.24
CA GLY A 791 13.44 -0.11 -26.31
C GLY A 791 12.31 0.85 -26.73
N LEU A 792 11.20 0.88 -25.97
CA LEU A 792 10.02 1.70 -26.22
C LEU A 792 9.92 2.74 -25.12
N LEU A 793 10.17 4.02 -25.39
CA LEU A 793 10.18 5.04 -24.36
C LEU A 793 11.25 4.73 -23.28
N LYS A 794 11.56 5.65 -22.40
CA LYS A 794 12.48 5.42 -21.31
C LYS A 794 11.70 4.88 -20.09
N SER A 795 11.72 3.55 -19.89
CA SER A 795 10.95 2.87 -18.85
C SER A 795 11.42 3.15 -17.44
N ASN A 796 12.69 3.49 -17.29
CA ASN A 796 13.39 3.64 -16.03
C ASN A 796 13.62 5.10 -15.61
N GLU A 797 13.06 6.06 -16.35
CA GLU A 797 13.27 7.48 -16.07
C GLU A 797 12.00 8.14 -15.54
N GLN A 798 12.16 8.94 -14.48
CA GLN A 798 11.13 9.83 -13.99
C GLN A 798 11.69 11.24 -13.79
N ARG A 799 11.14 12.20 -14.54
CA ARG A 799 11.49 13.60 -14.40
C ARG A 799 10.47 14.30 -13.51
N ILE A 800 11.00 15.05 -12.55
CA ILE A 800 10.23 15.92 -11.66
C ILE A 800 10.69 17.35 -11.96
N SER A 801 9.80 18.18 -12.48
CA SER A 801 10.08 19.59 -12.79
C SER A 801 9.18 20.50 -11.96
N THR A 802 9.75 21.56 -11.42
CA THR A 802 9.02 22.56 -10.66
C THR A 802 9.49 23.95 -11.05
N TRP A 803 8.58 24.90 -11.22
CA TRP A 803 8.95 26.23 -11.63
C TRP A 803 8.03 27.30 -11.05
N ARG A 804 8.56 28.51 -11.04
CA ARG A 804 7.83 29.75 -10.84
C ARG A 804 8.40 30.77 -11.82
N THR A 805 7.51 31.32 -12.63
CA THR A 805 7.88 32.30 -13.68
C THR A 805 8.68 33.45 -13.07
N ASN A 806 9.81 33.80 -13.68
CA ASN A 806 10.74 34.87 -13.28
C ASN A 806 11.37 34.71 -11.88
N GLU A 807 11.33 33.49 -11.30
CA GLU A 807 11.97 33.22 -10.02
C GLU A 807 12.91 32.02 -10.12
N PHE A 808 12.39 30.84 -10.48
CA PHE A 808 13.20 29.65 -10.60
C PHE A 808 12.59 28.59 -11.52
N TYR A 809 13.44 27.72 -12.04
CA TYR A 809 13.11 26.44 -12.63
C TYR A 809 14.02 25.37 -12.05
N THR A 810 13.48 24.24 -11.64
CA THR A 810 14.27 23.07 -11.26
C THR A 810 13.72 21.82 -11.91
N THR A 811 14.64 20.96 -12.32
CA THR A 811 14.31 19.65 -12.85
C THR A 811 15.23 18.60 -12.26
N THR A 812 14.70 17.44 -11.99
CA THR A 812 15.47 16.27 -11.57
C THR A 812 14.93 15.08 -12.33
N ASN A 813 15.79 14.45 -13.12
CA ASN A 813 15.53 13.20 -13.82
C ASN A 813 16.21 12.06 -13.05
N TYR A 814 15.40 11.16 -12.52
CA TYR A 814 15.90 9.94 -11.87
C TYR A 814 15.94 8.82 -12.89
N VAL A 815 17.13 8.28 -13.12
CA VAL A 815 17.38 7.12 -13.98
C VAL A 815 17.62 5.92 -13.10
N TYR A 816 16.74 4.93 -13.18
CA TYR A 816 16.81 3.71 -12.38
C TYR A 816 17.28 2.52 -13.20
N GLU A 817 17.85 1.56 -12.50
CA GLU A 817 18.33 0.34 -13.13
C GLU A 817 17.22 -0.40 -13.88
N VAL A 818 17.52 -0.78 -15.12
CA VAL A 818 16.69 -1.67 -15.94
C VAL A 818 17.27 -3.09 -15.95
N ASP A 819 16.51 -4.04 -16.49
CA ASP A 819 16.93 -5.42 -16.74
C ASP A 819 17.46 -6.16 -15.50
N ILE A 820 16.78 -5.93 -14.36
CA ILE A 820 17.12 -6.60 -13.11
C ILE A 820 16.69 -8.07 -13.17
N VAL A 821 17.62 -9.00 -13.16
CA VAL A 821 17.35 -10.44 -13.19
C VAL A 821 17.59 -11.05 -11.82
N SER A 822 16.64 -11.87 -11.34
CA SER A 822 16.77 -12.60 -10.07
C SER A 822 16.12 -13.97 -10.12
N LEU A 823 16.67 -14.91 -9.33
CA LEU A 823 16.15 -16.25 -9.12
C LEU A 823 15.69 -16.40 -7.67
N ASN A 824 14.46 -16.84 -7.47
CA ASN A 824 13.91 -17.18 -6.17
C ASN A 824 13.57 -18.67 -6.12
N LEU A 825 14.04 -19.37 -5.08
CA LEU A 825 13.77 -20.78 -4.81
C LEU A 825 12.97 -20.89 -3.52
N THR A 826 11.77 -21.46 -3.61
CA THR A 826 10.89 -21.71 -2.46
C THR A 826 10.77 -23.21 -2.24
N TYR A 827 11.13 -23.70 -1.07
CA TYR A 827 10.92 -25.09 -0.67
C TYR A 827 9.92 -25.18 0.48
N THR A 828 8.89 -26.00 0.29
CA THR A 828 7.86 -26.24 1.32
C THR A 828 7.97 -27.69 1.79
N PHE A 829 8.37 -27.84 3.04
CA PHE A 829 8.27 -29.14 3.75
C PHE A 829 6.79 -29.39 4.04
N ASN A 830 6.36 -30.56 4.30
CA ASN A 830 5.01 -30.88 4.76
C ASN A 830 3.89 -30.08 4.05
N LYS A 831 3.80 -30.29 2.72
CA LYS A 831 2.74 -29.69 1.93
C LYS A 831 1.42 -30.39 2.26
N PHE A 832 0.56 -29.73 3.05
CA PHE A 832 -0.82 -30.15 3.15
C PHE A 832 -1.55 -29.85 1.84
N LYS A 833 -2.27 -30.82 1.30
CA LYS A 833 -3.04 -30.68 0.05
C LYS A 833 -4.19 -29.67 0.16
N ASN A 834 -4.44 -29.10 1.34
CA ASN A 834 -5.50 -28.14 1.61
C ASN A 834 -4.92 -26.77 1.97
N LYS A 835 -5.37 -25.74 1.29
CA LYS A 835 -5.14 -24.35 1.70
C LYS A 835 -5.67 -24.17 3.13
N SER A 836 -4.85 -23.60 4.00
CA SER A 836 -5.24 -23.32 5.38
C SER A 836 -6.50 -22.47 5.42
N LYS A 837 -7.49 -22.87 6.21
CA LYS A 837 -8.52 -21.94 6.67
C LYS A 837 -7.85 -20.96 7.62
N PHE A 838 -7.92 -19.69 7.26
CA PHE A 838 -7.66 -18.66 8.24
C PHE A 838 -8.68 -18.76 9.37
N ILE A 839 -8.19 -18.93 10.59
CA ILE A 839 -8.82 -18.27 11.70
C ILE A 839 -8.42 -16.81 11.50
N GLU A 840 -9.24 -16.06 10.82
CA GLU A 840 -9.10 -14.62 10.78
C GLU A 840 -9.10 -14.17 12.23
N SER A 841 -8.07 -13.43 12.67
CA SER A 841 -8.13 -12.82 13.99
C SER A 841 -9.44 -12.01 14.03
N GLU A 842 -10.08 -11.96 15.17
CA GLU A 842 -11.34 -11.20 15.33
C GLU A 842 -11.24 -9.75 14.87
N PHE A 843 -10.02 -9.20 14.90
CA PHE A 843 -9.69 -7.85 14.45
C PHE A 843 -9.53 -7.72 12.93
N GLY A 844 -9.58 -8.82 12.18
CA GLY A 844 -9.64 -8.88 10.73
C GLY A 844 -10.82 -9.70 10.20
N LYS A 845 -11.64 -10.28 11.07
CA LYS A 845 -12.80 -11.10 10.68
C LYS A 845 -14.00 -10.25 10.31
N LYS A 846 -14.60 -10.70 9.27
CA LYS A 846 -15.97 -10.49 8.80
C LYS A 846 -16.77 -9.53 9.67
N GLU A 847 -16.91 -8.35 9.16
CA GLU A 847 -17.98 -7.48 9.62
C GLU A 847 -19.32 -7.83 8.99
N PHE A 848 -19.38 -8.88 8.14
CA PHE A 848 -20.59 -9.29 7.42
C PHE A 848 -20.74 -10.80 7.26
#